data_47bda35dfce1c504ad3224496777d7c3
#
_entry.id   47bda35dfce1c504ad3224496777d7c3
#
_cell.length_a   1.000
_cell.length_b   1.000
_cell.length_c   1.000
_cell.angle_alpha   90.00
_cell.angle_beta   90.00
_cell.angle_gamma   90.00
#
_symmetry.space_group_name_H-M   'P 1'
#
loop_
_entity.id
_entity.type
_entity.pdbx_description
1 polymer ?
#
loop_
_entity_poly.entity_id
_entity_poly.type
_entity_poly.pdbx_seq_one_letter_code
_entity_poly.pdbx_strand_id
1 'polypeptide(L)'
;MSDSLHTHKPEADHDHDHDHSHKLQPVQKHEHGGHGDSCCSAKVAAPSLIKLSETTTAGARLSNFRIDAMDCPTEQTLIENKLGKLVGVQQLEFNLINRVLGVTHDLPSTAPIIDAIKSLGMQAEPLEQGAELPAPAPEKKPWWPLALSGVGALVAEVIHFTNAAPNWVVAVIALISILSGGLGTYKKGWIALKNLNLNINALMSIAVTGAILIGQWPEAAMVMFLFTVAELIEAKSLDRARNAIGGLMQMTPEQATVQQADGSWVLQPVKAIELGARVRVRPGERIGLDGEVVSGSSTIDQAPITGESLPVEKTIGDKVFAGTINQSGSLEYSVTAAANNSTLARIIHAVEQAQGARAPTQRFVDSFSKIYTPAVFILALAVAVIPPLFMGAVWFDWIYRALVLLVVACPCALVISTPVTIVSGLAAAARKGILVKGGVYLEGGYKLDYLALDKTGTITHGKPVQTDYLSLDPTADASAPAIAAALAGRSDHPVSLAIATAAVDKQFAPLIVDNFEALAGRGVRGEINGQVYHLGNHRLVEELNLCSPALEEKLFALEKQGKSVVLLLDKSGPLALFAVADTVKESSREAIQQLYELGIKTLMLTGDNVHTAQAIAAQVGIDEAKGDLLPTDKLQAIDALYARGHNVGMVGDGINDAPALARAEIGFAMAAAGTDTAIETADVALMDDDLRKIPTFIRLSRQTSSILKQNIALALVIKAIFLGVTFAGIATMWMAVFADMGVSLLVVFNGLRLLRK
;
A
#
# COMPACT_ATOMS: atom_id res chain seq x y z
N MET A 1 69.85 20.38 2.46
CA MET A 1 70.35 19.18 3.13
C MET A 1 69.41 18.11 2.69
N SER A 2 69.76 17.54 1.66
CA SER A 2 70.27 16.21 1.25
C SER A 2 69.15 15.14 1.29
N ASP A 3 68.66 14.77 0.10
CA ASP A 3 69.12 13.67 -0.79
C ASP A 3 68.76 12.30 -0.14
N SER A 4 68.10 11.41 -0.79
CA SER A 4 68.45 10.69 -1.99
C SER A 4 67.37 9.80 -2.53
N LEU A 5 67.12 9.89 -3.78
CA LEU A 5 66.78 8.92 -4.81
C LEU A 5 67.24 7.47 -4.53
N HIS A 6 66.41 6.48 -4.89
CA HIS A 6 66.88 5.31 -5.64
C HIS A 6 65.71 4.71 -6.50
N THR A 7 65.95 4.79 -7.78
CA THR A 7 65.32 4.05 -8.88
C THR A 7 65.85 2.63 -8.95
N HIS A 8 65.02 1.63 -9.33
CA HIS A 8 65.43 0.52 -10.20
C HIS A 8 64.20 -0.14 -10.87
N LYS A 9 64.27 -0.21 -12.15
CA LYS A 9 63.64 -1.11 -13.12
C LYS A 9 64.77 -1.99 -13.68
N PRO A 10 64.55 -3.03 -14.54
CA PRO A 10 63.51 -4.06 -14.73
C PRO A 10 64.15 -5.48 -14.82
N GLU A 11 63.35 -6.48 -15.15
CA GLU A 11 63.61 -7.71 -15.98
C GLU A 11 62.67 -8.81 -15.57
N ALA A 12 61.85 -9.37 -16.38
CA ALA A 12 61.90 -10.15 -17.61
C ALA A 12 61.46 -11.61 -17.36
N ASP A 13 60.46 -12.01 -18.12
CA ASP A 13 60.11 -13.34 -18.66
C ASP A 13 60.11 -14.58 -17.77
N HIS A 14 58.92 -15.23 -17.72
CA HIS A 14 58.82 -16.66 -18.01
C HIS A 14 57.42 -17.02 -18.49
N ASP A 15 57.34 -17.47 -19.75
CA ASP A 15 56.26 -18.25 -20.37
C ASP A 15 55.95 -19.54 -19.60
N HIS A 16 54.68 -19.83 -19.41
CA HIS A 16 54.20 -21.19 -19.38
C HIS A 16 52.81 -21.30 -20.02
N ASP A 17 52.81 -21.80 -21.26
CA ASP A 17 51.70 -22.42 -21.96
C ASP A 17 51.07 -23.56 -21.12
N HIS A 18 49.74 -23.50 -20.89
CA HIS A 18 48.94 -24.71 -20.74
C HIS A 18 47.61 -24.57 -21.49
N ASP A 19 47.63 -25.22 -22.65
CA ASP A 19 46.52 -25.57 -23.51
C ASP A 19 45.56 -26.51 -22.75
N HIS A 20 44.28 -26.09 -22.59
CA HIS A 20 43.16 -26.99 -22.34
C HIS A 20 41.97 -26.61 -23.21
N SER A 21 41.95 -27.27 -24.36
CA SER A 21 40.80 -27.41 -25.25
C SER A 21 39.63 -28.12 -24.55
N HIS A 22 38.52 -27.43 -24.27
CA HIS A 22 37.23 -28.06 -24.01
C HIS A 22 36.30 -27.90 -25.19
N LYS A 23 36.00 -29.06 -25.79
CA LYS A 23 35.07 -29.30 -26.90
C LYS A 23 33.67 -28.80 -26.54
N LEU A 24 33.13 -27.92 -27.37
CA LEU A 24 31.70 -27.60 -27.45
C LEU A 24 30.95 -28.78 -28.10
N GLN A 25 29.98 -29.34 -27.39
CA GLN A 25 29.00 -30.27 -27.98
C GLN A 25 27.81 -29.45 -28.53
N PRO A 26 27.17 -29.87 -29.64
CA PRO A 26 26.13 -29.14 -30.32
C PRO A 26 24.78 -29.26 -29.60
N VAL A 27 24.09 -28.13 -29.46
CA VAL A 27 22.70 -28.04 -28.98
C VAL A 27 21.77 -28.58 -30.03
N GLN A 28 21.01 -29.62 -29.68
CA GLN A 28 19.91 -30.16 -30.47
C GLN A 28 18.74 -29.13 -30.51
N LYS A 29 18.33 -28.78 -31.73
CA LYS A 29 17.08 -28.11 -32.01
C LYS A 29 15.92 -29.08 -31.76
N HIS A 30 15.04 -28.74 -30.80
CA HIS A 30 13.69 -29.28 -30.74
C HIS A 30 12.70 -28.30 -31.34
N GLU A 31 12.07 -28.70 -32.41
CA GLU A 31 10.88 -28.08 -32.99
C GLU A 31 9.73 -28.21 -32.00
N HIS A 32 9.09 -27.10 -31.65
CA HIS A 32 7.81 -27.12 -30.94
C HIS A 32 6.70 -26.64 -31.87
N GLY A 33 5.81 -27.58 -32.16
CA GLY A 33 4.50 -27.33 -32.70
C GLY A 33 3.66 -26.53 -31.67
N GLY A 34 2.86 -25.64 -32.19
CA GLY A 34 2.00 -24.76 -31.40
C GLY A 34 0.92 -25.48 -30.64
N HIS A 35 0.53 -24.85 -29.52
CA HIS A 35 -0.86 -24.70 -29.08
C HIS A 35 -0.89 -23.84 -27.81
N GLY A 36 -1.74 -22.80 -27.85
CA GLY A 36 -2.66 -22.48 -26.77
C GLY A 36 -2.13 -21.65 -25.60
N ASP A 37 -2.54 -20.43 -25.62
CA ASP A 37 -2.88 -19.57 -24.48
C ASP A 37 -2.62 -20.13 -23.07
N SER A 38 -1.63 -19.57 -22.41
CA SER A 38 -1.58 -19.58 -20.96
C SER A 38 -1.07 -18.23 -20.49
N CYS A 39 -2.00 -17.40 -20.03
CA CYS A 39 -1.76 -16.18 -19.30
C CYS A 39 -0.70 -16.39 -18.24
N CYS A 40 0.37 -15.61 -18.33
CA CYS A 40 1.30 -15.40 -17.23
C CYS A 40 0.58 -14.71 -16.07
N SER A 41 0.11 -15.51 -15.12
CA SER A 41 -0.26 -14.98 -13.81
C SER A 41 1.02 -14.49 -13.14
N ALA A 42 1.31 -13.20 -13.26
CA ALA A 42 2.33 -12.55 -12.47
C ALA A 42 1.98 -12.74 -11.00
N LYS A 43 2.87 -13.41 -10.25
CA LYS A 43 2.74 -13.56 -8.81
C LYS A 43 2.89 -12.16 -8.20
N VAL A 44 1.77 -11.56 -7.83
CA VAL A 44 1.72 -10.38 -6.98
C VAL A 44 2.54 -10.67 -5.74
N ALA A 45 3.46 -9.78 -5.37
CA ALA A 45 4.23 -9.88 -4.14
C ALA A 45 3.27 -9.80 -2.95
N ALA A 46 2.98 -10.96 -2.36
CA ALA A 46 1.98 -11.10 -1.33
C ALA A 46 2.46 -10.51 0.00
N PRO A 47 1.62 -9.80 0.72
CA PRO A 47 1.92 -9.26 2.03
C PRO A 47 1.99 -10.36 3.08
N SER A 48 2.91 -10.21 4.03
CA SER A 48 3.16 -11.11 5.18
C SER A 48 3.21 -12.61 4.86
N LEU A 49 3.93 -12.96 3.80
CA LEU A 49 4.26 -14.34 3.52
C LEU A 49 5.26 -14.84 4.56
N ILE A 50 4.79 -15.64 5.51
CA ILE A 50 5.66 -16.33 6.44
C ILE A 50 6.15 -17.59 5.72
N LYS A 51 7.32 -17.50 5.08
CA LYS A 51 7.99 -18.66 4.51
C LYS A 51 8.51 -19.53 5.63
N LEU A 52 8.00 -20.75 5.71
CA LEU A 52 8.43 -21.78 6.66
C LEU A 52 9.52 -22.68 6.06
N SER A 53 9.71 -22.66 4.73
CA SER A 53 10.81 -23.31 4.02
C SER A 53 11.34 -22.43 2.90
N GLU A 54 12.66 -22.48 2.63
CA GLU A 54 13.30 -21.70 1.56
C GLU A 54 13.05 -22.29 0.15
N THR A 55 12.53 -23.52 0.04
CA THR A 55 12.26 -24.18 -1.23
C THR A 55 10.76 -24.42 -1.40
N THR A 56 10.16 -23.76 -2.39
CA THR A 56 8.80 -24.09 -2.84
C THR A 56 8.88 -25.33 -3.72
N THR A 57 8.34 -26.45 -3.26
CA THR A 57 8.30 -27.69 -4.04
C THR A 57 7.32 -27.53 -5.23
N ALA A 58 7.71 -27.95 -6.40
CA ALA A 58 6.82 -28.00 -7.55
C ALA A 58 5.63 -28.91 -7.22
N GLY A 59 4.40 -28.32 -7.12
CA GLY A 59 3.17 -29.04 -6.74
C GLY A 59 2.50 -28.55 -5.46
N ALA A 60 3.03 -27.52 -4.78
CA ALA A 60 2.38 -26.93 -3.62
C ALA A 60 1.01 -26.32 -3.97
N ARG A 61 0.01 -26.58 -3.13
CA ARG A 61 -1.37 -26.09 -3.28
C ARG A 61 -1.63 -24.97 -2.30
N LEU A 62 -2.32 -23.93 -2.74
CA LEU A 62 -2.85 -22.89 -1.87
C LEU A 62 -4.28 -23.26 -1.44
N SER A 63 -4.51 -23.36 -0.14
CA SER A 63 -5.84 -23.57 0.45
C SER A 63 -6.19 -22.43 1.38
N ASN A 64 -7.39 -21.88 1.19
CA ASN A 64 -7.90 -20.77 2.01
C ASN A 64 -8.90 -21.29 3.05
N PHE A 65 -8.79 -20.76 4.26
CA PHE A 65 -9.64 -21.13 5.39
C PHE A 65 -10.22 -19.87 6.03
N ARG A 66 -11.53 -19.88 6.32
CA ARG A 66 -12.16 -18.90 7.18
C ARG A 66 -12.04 -19.33 8.63
N ILE A 67 -11.58 -18.43 9.49
CA ILE A 67 -11.41 -18.68 10.93
C ILE A 67 -12.01 -17.50 11.68
N ASP A 68 -13.29 -17.59 12.05
CA ASP A 68 -14.03 -16.49 12.68
C ASP A 68 -13.43 -16.02 14.01
N ALA A 69 -12.74 -16.92 14.72
CA ALA A 69 -12.04 -16.63 15.97
C ALA A 69 -10.67 -15.92 15.75
N MET A 70 -10.22 -15.70 14.51
CA MET A 70 -8.96 -15.03 14.21
C MET A 70 -9.19 -13.51 14.08
N ASP A 71 -9.40 -12.84 15.20
CA ASP A 71 -9.73 -11.42 15.24
C ASP A 71 -8.58 -10.51 15.72
N CYS A 72 -7.49 -11.09 16.25
CA CYS A 72 -6.36 -10.32 16.76
C CYS A 72 -4.98 -10.95 16.44
N PRO A 73 -3.88 -10.16 16.52
CA PRO A 73 -2.52 -10.65 16.28
C PRO A 73 -2.08 -11.80 17.20
N THR A 74 -2.67 -11.92 18.37
CA THR A 74 -2.36 -13.00 19.33
C THR A 74 -2.79 -14.36 18.79
N GLU A 75 -3.97 -14.43 18.19
CA GLU A 75 -4.50 -15.65 17.57
C GLU A 75 -3.74 -16.01 16.31
N GLN A 76 -3.37 -15.00 15.52
CA GLN A 76 -2.48 -15.18 14.37
C GLN A 76 -1.17 -15.86 14.81
N THR A 77 -0.53 -15.37 15.88
CA THR A 77 0.74 -15.95 16.40
C THR A 77 0.55 -17.38 16.90
N LEU A 78 -0.60 -17.70 17.51
CA LEU A 78 -0.92 -19.08 17.93
C LEU A 78 -1.03 -20.03 16.74
N ILE A 79 -1.74 -19.62 15.68
CA ILE A 79 -1.90 -20.39 14.44
C ILE A 79 -0.55 -20.56 13.74
N GLU A 80 0.25 -19.49 13.62
CA GLU A 80 1.58 -19.48 13.05
C GLU A 80 2.51 -20.48 13.74
N ASN A 81 2.57 -20.44 15.08
CA ASN A 81 3.40 -21.36 15.88
C ASN A 81 2.94 -22.81 15.79
N LYS A 82 1.65 -23.06 15.56
CA LYS A 82 1.11 -24.39 15.46
C LYS A 82 1.31 -24.99 14.06
N LEU A 83 0.94 -24.23 13.02
CA LEU A 83 1.07 -24.67 11.63
C LEU A 83 2.52 -24.69 11.15
N GLY A 84 3.38 -23.81 11.69
CA GLY A 84 4.81 -23.78 11.42
C GLY A 84 5.56 -25.04 11.85
N LYS A 85 4.98 -25.85 12.75
CA LYS A 85 5.51 -27.15 13.16
C LYS A 85 4.96 -28.30 12.33
N LEU A 86 4.00 -28.06 11.45
CA LEU A 86 3.38 -29.08 10.63
C LEU A 86 4.23 -29.31 9.38
N VAL A 87 4.76 -30.52 9.24
CA VAL A 87 5.54 -30.91 8.06
C VAL A 87 4.62 -30.86 6.84
N GLY A 88 5.09 -30.21 5.76
CA GLY A 88 4.31 -30.03 4.54
C GLY A 88 3.60 -28.67 4.43
N VAL A 89 3.65 -27.82 5.44
CA VAL A 89 3.22 -26.42 5.34
C VAL A 89 4.43 -25.55 4.98
N GLN A 90 4.34 -24.84 3.85
CA GLN A 90 5.46 -24.05 3.32
C GLN A 90 5.30 -22.56 3.60
N GLN A 91 4.05 -22.05 3.55
CA GLN A 91 3.79 -20.63 3.64
C GLN A 91 2.42 -20.39 4.26
N LEU A 92 2.33 -19.33 5.08
CA LEU A 92 1.10 -18.86 5.69
C LEU A 92 0.85 -17.41 5.28
N GLU A 93 -0.39 -17.13 4.91
CA GLU A 93 -0.87 -15.80 4.57
C GLU A 93 -2.08 -15.46 5.45
N PHE A 94 -2.01 -14.36 6.19
CA PHE A 94 -3.05 -13.97 7.13
C PHE A 94 -3.77 -12.72 6.66
N ASN A 95 -5.09 -12.81 6.52
CA ASN A 95 -5.98 -11.66 6.36
C ASN A 95 -6.89 -11.56 7.59
N LEU A 96 -6.49 -10.74 8.55
CA LEU A 96 -7.21 -10.57 9.82
C LEU A 96 -8.54 -9.82 9.65
N ILE A 97 -8.70 -9.02 8.58
CA ILE A 97 -9.97 -8.28 8.33
C ILE A 97 -11.05 -9.26 7.93
N ASN A 98 -10.76 -10.07 6.93
CA ASN A 98 -11.70 -11.04 6.40
C ASN A 98 -11.68 -12.35 7.19
N ARG A 99 -10.80 -12.45 8.20
CA ARG A 99 -10.58 -13.65 9.02
C ARG A 99 -10.24 -14.88 8.17
N VAL A 100 -9.41 -14.66 7.14
CA VAL A 100 -8.98 -15.67 6.18
C VAL A 100 -7.52 -16.00 6.39
N LEU A 101 -7.23 -17.30 6.39
CA LEU A 101 -5.89 -17.87 6.40
C LEU A 101 -5.64 -18.58 5.08
N GLY A 102 -4.66 -18.13 4.31
CA GLY A 102 -4.08 -18.84 3.17
C GLY A 102 -2.94 -19.74 3.64
N VAL A 103 -2.97 -21.00 3.25
CA VAL A 103 -1.92 -21.97 3.57
C VAL A 103 -1.39 -22.59 2.28
N THR A 104 -0.13 -22.36 1.98
CA THR A 104 0.56 -23.06 0.89
C THR A 104 1.20 -24.34 1.45
N HIS A 105 0.77 -25.48 0.94
CA HIS A 105 1.18 -26.79 1.46
C HIS A 105 1.28 -27.86 0.36
N ASP A 106 2.03 -28.93 0.64
CA ASP A 106 2.15 -30.14 -0.18
C ASP A 106 1.40 -31.34 0.40
N LEU A 107 0.58 -31.11 1.43
CA LEU A 107 -0.19 -32.15 2.10
C LEU A 107 -1.24 -32.77 1.13
N PRO A 108 -1.50 -34.08 1.24
CA PRO A 108 -2.50 -34.76 0.40
C PRO A 108 -3.94 -34.30 0.65
N SER A 109 -4.23 -33.77 1.86
CA SER A 109 -5.54 -33.21 2.23
C SER A 109 -5.39 -32.03 3.19
N THR A 110 -6.45 -31.23 3.31
CA THR A 110 -6.52 -30.09 4.24
C THR A 110 -6.87 -30.48 5.69
N ALA A 111 -7.22 -31.75 5.93
CA ALA A 111 -7.63 -32.25 7.25
C ALA A 111 -6.57 -32.00 8.35
N PRO A 112 -5.26 -32.23 8.15
CA PRO A 112 -4.27 -31.96 9.18
C PRO A 112 -4.19 -30.47 9.58
N ILE A 113 -4.46 -29.57 8.64
CA ILE A 113 -4.48 -28.11 8.87
C ILE A 113 -5.71 -27.77 9.75
N ILE A 114 -6.87 -28.28 9.38
CA ILE A 114 -8.14 -28.08 10.11
C ILE A 114 -8.01 -28.63 11.54
N ASP A 115 -7.46 -29.85 11.71
CA ASP A 115 -7.26 -30.47 13.02
C ASP A 115 -6.25 -29.69 13.89
N ALA A 116 -5.19 -29.17 13.29
CA ALA A 116 -4.23 -28.32 13.99
C ALA A 116 -4.90 -27.03 14.51
N ILE A 117 -5.73 -26.37 13.69
CA ILE A 117 -6.48 -25.16 14.09
C ILE A 117 -7.53 -25.50 15.14
N LYS A 118 -8.25 -26.63 14.97
CA LYS A 118 -9.23 -27.10 15.95
C LYS A 118 -8.59 -27.41 17.31
N SER A 119 -7.35 -27.88 17.33
CA SER A 119 -6.59 -28.11 18.59
C SER A 119 -6.31 -26.82 19.36
N LEU A 120 -6.36 -25.65 18.70
CA LEU A 120 -6.29 -24.31 19.29
C LEU A 120 -7.65 -23.79 19.77
N GLY A 121 -8.73 -24.60 19.62
CA GLY A 121 -10.09 -24.23 20.01
C GLY A 121 -10.78 -23.32 18.97
N MET A 122 -10.23 -23.20 17.76
CA MET A 122 -10.78 -22.41 16.65
C MET A 122 -11.39 -23.35 15.61
N GLN A 123 -12.41 -22.86 14.88
CA GLN A 123 -12.97 -23.57 13.75
C GLN A 123 -12.39 -22.97 12.46
N ALA A 124 -11.97 -23.83 11.54
CA ALA A 124 -11.51 -23.45 10.23
C ALA A 124 -12.44 -24.06 9.18
N GLU A 125 -13.06 -23.20 8.38
CA GLU A 125 -13.93 -23.61 7.26
C GLU A 125 -13.15 -23.42 5.96
N PRO A 126 -12.98 -24.47 5.15
CA PRO A 126 -12.31 -24.34 3.87
C PRO A 126 -13.14 -23.49 2.91
N LEU A 127 -12.48 -22.55 2.22
CA LEU A 127 -13.09 -21.70 1.20
C LEU A 127 -12.78 -22.26 -0.17
N GLU A 128 -13.79 -22.44 -1.01
CA GLU A 128 -13.60 -22.78 -2.42
C GLU A 128 -12.96 -21.61 -3.17
N GLN A 129 -12.07 -21.91 -4.10
CA GLN A 129 -11.44 -20.88 -4.92
C GLN A 129 -12.50 -20.13 -5.74
N GLY A 130 -12.63 -18.82 -5.51
CA GLY A 130 -13.63 -17.98 -6.19
C GLY A 130 -14.95 -17.80 -5.44
N ALA A 131 -15.13 -18.43 -4.27
CA ALA A 131 -16.30 -18.18 -3.44
C ALA A 131 -16.26 -16.75 -2.88
N GLU A 132 -17.32 -15.97 -3.09
CA GLU A 132 -17.50 -14.69 -2.42
C GLU A 132 -17.51 -14.90 -0.91
N LEU A 133 -16.62 -14.19 -0.22
CA LEU A 133 -16.63 -14.14 1.24
C LEU A 133 -17.91 -13.41 1.69
N PRO A 134 -18.89 -14.08 2.31
CA PRO A 134 -19.98 -13.35 2.93
C PRO A 134 -19.37 -12.44 3.98
N ALA A 135 -19.77 -11.16 3.98
CA ALA A 135 -19.34 -10.21 5.00
C ALA A 135 -19.55 -10.83 6.38
N PRO A 136 -18.57 -10.79 7.29
CA PRO A 136 -18.72 -11.38 8.61
C PRO A 136 -19.94 -10.76 9.28
N ALA A 137 -20.97 -11.56 9.52
CA ALA A 137 -22.14 -11.11 10.27
C ALA A 137 -21.65 -10.65 11.65
N PRO A 138 -21.98 -9.44 12.10
CA PRO A 138 -21.57 -8.97 13.41
C PRO A 138 -22.21 -9.89 14.46
N GLU A 139 -21.43 -10.80 15.05
CA GLU A 139 -21.87 -11.55 16.22
C GLU A 139 -22.16 -10.54 17.34
N LYS A 140 -23.43 -10.27 17.58
CA LYS A 140 -23.88 -9.50 18.74
C LYS A 140 -23.67 -10.36 19.98
N LYS A 141 -22.46 -10.34 20.53
CA LYS A 141 -22.22 -10.96 21.86
C LYS A 141 -23.17 -10.29 22.86
N PRO A 142 -23.93 -11.07 23.63
CA PRO A 142 -24.87 -10.51 24.60
C PRO A 142 -24.09 -9.72 25.65
N TRP A 143 -24.53 -8.51 25.95
CA TRP A 143 -23.89 -7.60 26.93
C TRP A 143 -24.19 -7.96 28.38
N TRP A 144 -25.25 -8.74 28.64
CA TRP A 144 -25.69 -9.07 29.98
C TRP A 144 -24.69 -9.86 30.84
N PRO A 145 -23.84 -10.79 30.32
CA PRO A 145 -22.84 -11.47 31.16
C PRO A 145 -21.77 -10.50 31.67
N LEU A 146 -21.39 -9.51 30.85
CA LEU A 146 -20.46 -8.46 31.27
C LEU A 146 -21.08 -7.54 32.32
N ALA A 147 -22.36 -7.18 32.18
CA ALA A 147 -23.08 -6.41 33.19
C ALA A 147 -23.19 -7.18 34.52
N LEU A 148 -23.52 -8.47 34.44
CA LEU A 148 -23.59 -9.34 35.63
C LEU A 148 -22.22 -9.44 36.32
N SER A 149 -21.13 -9.59 35.54
CA SER A 149 -19.78 -9.59 36.05
C SER A 149 -19.43 -8.29 36.78
N GLY A 150 -19.74 -7.13 36.17
CA GLY A 150 -19.46 -5.83 36.77
C GLY A 150 -20.24 -5.56 38.05
N VAL A 151 -21.56 -5.85 38.03
CA VAL A 151 -22.41 -5.73 39.24
C VAL A 151 -21.90 -6.67 40.33
N GLY A 152 -21.60 -7.93 39.97
CA GLY A 152 -21.06 -8.90 40.93
C GLY A 152 -19.72 -8.47 41.56
N ALA A 153 -18.80 -7.97 40.74
CA ALA A 153 -17.51 -7.47 41.24
C ALA A 153 -17.68 -6.28 42.19
N LEU A 154 -18.54 -5.31 41.81
CA LEU A 154 -18.81 -4.13 42.64
C LEU A 154 -19.52 -4.48 43.95
N VAL A 155 -20.48 -5.38 43.91
CA VAL A 155 -21.21 -5.85 45.12
C VAL A 155 -20.26 -6.62 46.05
N ALA A 156 -19.40 -7.49 45.51
CA ALA A 156 -18.38 -8.21 46.29
C ALA A 156 -17.41 -7.23 47.01
N GLU A 157 -16.97 -6.17 46.32
CA GLU A 157 -16.09 -5.14 46.85
C GLU A 157 -16.77 -4.34 47.96
N VAL A 158 -18.04 -3.87 47.75
CA VAL A 158 -18.80 -3.12 48.74
C VAL A 158 -19.07 -3.96 50.00
N ILE A 159 -19.47 -5.23 49.84
CA ILE A 159 -19.71 -6.11 51.00
C ILE A 159 -18.41 -6.34 51.77
N HIS A 160 -17.29 -6.52 51.07
CA HIS A 160 -15.97 -6.69 51.70
C HIS A 160 -15.57 -5.44 52.51
N PHE A 161 -15.71 -4.24 51.96
CA PHE A 161 -15.39 -2.98 52.63
C PHE A 161 -16.32 -2.69 53.84
N THR A 162 -17.57 -3.01 53.72
CA THR A 162 -18.57 -2.77 54.78
C THR A 162 -18.65 -3.88 55.82
N ASN A 163 -17.96 -5.01 55.61
CA ASN A 163 -18.12 -6.23 56.38
C ASN A 163 -19.57 -6.67 56.59
N ALA A 164 -20.44 -6.38 55.57
CA ALA A 164 -21.88 -6.59 55.67
C ALA A 164 -22.32 -8.06 55.61
N ALA A 165 -21.45 -8.97 55.16
CA ALA A 165 -21.70 -10.40 55.07
C ALA A 165 -20.45 -11.26 55.34
N PRO A 166 -20.65 -12.55 55.65
CA PRO A 166 -19.54 -13.49 55.86
C PRO A 166 -18.69 -13.65 54.56
N ASN A 167 -17.40 -13.91 54.73
CA ASN A 167 -16.43 -14.03 53.61
C ASN A 167 -16.84 -15.07 52.55
N TRP A 168 -17.57 -16.13 52.89
CA TRP A 168 -18.01 -17.13 51.95
C TRP A 168 -19.06 -16.54 50.96
N VAL A 169 -19.91 -15.59 51.41
CA VAL A 169 -20.89 -14.89 50.53
C VAL A 169 -20.13 -14.04 49.51
N VAL A 170 -19.11 -13.30 49.93
CA VAL A 170 -18.25 -12.51 49.05
C VAL A 170 -17.58 -13.43 48.04
N ALA A 171 -17.04 -14.58 48.48
CA ALA A 171 -16.44 -15.57 47.61
C ALA A 171 -17.39 -16.11 46.52
N VAL A 172 -18.63 -16.41 46.88
CA VAL A 172 -19.66 -16.91 45.93
C VAL A 172 -19.98 -15.83 44.91
N ILE A 173 -20.22 -14.58 45.34
CA ILE A 173 -20.56 -13.47 44.44
C ILE A 173 -19.38 -13.19 43.48
N ALA A 174 -18.14 -13.16 44.01
CA ALA A 174 -16.94 -12.97 43.22
C ALA A 174 -16.77 -14.09 42.16
N LEU A 175 -17.02 -15.35 42.55
CA LEU A 175 -16.93 -16.49 41.65
C LEU A 175 -17.98 -16.40 40.52
N ILE A 176 -19.22 -16.02 40.83
CA ILE A 176 -20.27 -15.79 39.84
C ILE A 176 -19.82 -14.66 38.87
N SER A 177 -19.28 -13.56 39.40
CA SER A 177 -18.76 -12.47 38.60
C SER A 177 -17.65 -12.92 37.64
N ILE A 178 -16.64 -13.67 38.14
CA ILE A 178 -15.52 -14.19 37.35
C ILE A 178 -16.01 -15.16 36.26
N LEU A 179 -16.93 -16.08 36.61
CA LEU A 179 -17.41 -17.05 35.63
C LEU A 179 -18.30 -16.41 34.56
N SER A 180 -19.10 -15.40 34.91
CA SER A 180 -19.99 -14.75 33.95
C SER A 180 -19.24 -13.92 32.91
N GLY A 181 -18.18 -13.19 33.30
CA GLY A 181 -17.39 -12.34 32.39
C GLY A 181 -16.11 -12.99 31.87
N GLY A 182 -15.43 -13.80 32.70
CA GLY A 182 -14.06 -14.25 32.43
C GLY A 182 -13.91 -15.63 31.79
N LEU A 183 -15.00 -16.35 31.51
CA LEU A 183 -14.91 -17.71 30.96
C LEU A 183 -14.15 -17.78 29.64
N GLY A 184 -14.33 -16.76 28.77
CA GLY A 184 -13.60 -16.61 27.53
C GLY A 184 -12.09 -16.44 27.72
N THR A 185 -11.71 -15.57 28.65
CA THR A 185 -10.31 -15.30 29.01
C THR A 185 -9.64 -16.54 29.60
N TYR A 186 -10.32 -17.26 30.49
CA TYR A 186 -9.83 -18.52 31.03
C TYR A 186 -9.63 -19.59 29.95
N LYS A 187 -10.58 -19.74 29.03
CA LYS A 187 -10.46 -20.69 27.92
C LYS A 187 -9.26 -20.36 27.04
N LYS A 188 -9.08 -19.08 26.66
CA LYS A 188 -7.92 -18.61 25.88
C LYS A 188 -6.61 -18.78 26.66
N GLY A 189 -6.61 -18.47 27.96
CA GLY A 189 -5.47 -18.63 28.85
C GLY A 189 -5.05 -20.10 29.01
N TRP A 190 -5.99 -21.01 29.19
CA TRP A 190 -5.74 -22.45 29.26
C TRP A 190 -5.12 -23.01 27.98
N ILE A 191 -5.66 -22.60 26.81
CA ILE A 191 -5.13 -22.99 25.50
C ILE A 191 -3.70 -22.50 25.33
N ALA A 192 -3.43 -21.26 25.72
CA ALA A 192 -2.11 -20.67 25.66
C ALA A 192 -1.10 -21.41 26.58
N LEU A 193 -1.51 -21.72 27.82
CA LEU A 193 -0.69 -22.44 28.77
C LEU A 193 -0.37 -23.86 28.30
N LYS A 194 -1.37 -24.57 27.75
CA LYS A 194 -1.19 -25.92 27.19
C LYS A 194 -0.19 -25.93 26.02
N ASN A 195 -0.10 -24.85 25.27
CA ASN A 195 0.85 -24.69 24.16
C ASN A 195 2.17 -24.00 24.58
N LEU A 196 2.45 -23.87 25.89
CA LEU A 196 3.63 -23.19 26.45
C LEU A 196 3.81 -21.76 25.92
N ASN A 197 2.72 -21.07 25.64
CA ASN A 197 2.72 -19.69 25.19
C ASN A 197 2.18 -18.81 26.32
N LEU A 198 3.09 -18.13 27.02
CA LEU A 198 2.74 -17.17 28.08
C LEU A 198 2.25 -15.86 27.45
N ASN A 199 1.01 -15.85 26.97
CA ASN A 199 0.36 -14.64 26.50
C ASN A 199 -0.41 -13.91 27.61
N ILE A 200 -0.98 -12.77 27.27
CA ILE A 200 -1.77 -11.91 28.18
C ILE A 200 -2.85 -12.70 28.91
N ASN A 201 -3.62 -13.52 28.19
CA ASN A 201 -4.71 -14.31 28.76
C ASN A 201 -4.21 -15.37 29.75
N ALA A 202 -3.02 -15.97 29.49
CA ALA A 202 -2.40 -16.92 30.40
C ALA A 202 -1.95 -16.23 31.71
N LEU A 203 -1.26 -15.06 31.61
CA LEU A 203 -0.84 -14.29 32.77
C LEU A 203 -2.01 -13.83 33.62
N MET A 204 -3.08 -13.33 33.00
CA MET A 204 -4.29 -12.90 33.71
C MET A 204 -5.00 -14.08 34.39
N SER A 205 -5.09 -15.23 33.72
CA SER A 205 -5.68 -16.43 34.30
C SER A 205 -4.88 -16.91 35.54
N ILE A 206 -3.53 -16.88 35.47
CA ILE A 206 -2.66 -17.20 36.61
C ILE A 206 -2.84 -16.20 37.73
N ALA A 207 -2.84 -14.90 37.44
CA ALA A 207 -2.99 -13.85 38.44
C ALA A 207 -4.32 -13.92 39.17
N VAL A 208 -5.43 -14.06 38.46
CA VAL A 208 -6.79 -14.16 39.03
C VAL A 208 -6.93 -15.46 39.83
N THR A 209 -6.44 -16.60 39.32
CA THR A 209 -6.44 -17.88 40.07
C THR A 209 -5.61 -17.79 41.34
N GLY A 210 -4.43 -17.17 41.27
CA GLY A 210 -3.59 -16.93 42.45
C GLY A 210 -4.29 -16.05 43.49
N ALA A 211 -4.97 -14.96 43.05
CA ALA A 211 -5.72 -14.09 43.94
C ALA A 211 -6.88 -14.82 44.65
N ILE A 212 -7.61 -15.69 43.92
CA ILE A 212 -8.62 -16.58 44.51
C ILE A 212 -8.02 -17.48 45.58
N LEU A 213 -6.89 -18.13 45.31
CA LEU A 213 -6.24 -19.06 46.23
C LEU A 213 -5.73 -18.39 47.51
N ILE A 214 -5.29 -17.14 47.45
CA ILE A 214 -4.89 -16.37 48.64
C ILE A 214 -6.04 -15.64 49.33
N GLY A 215 -7.29 -15.84 48.87
CA GLY A 215 -8.48 -15.27 49.52
C GLY A 215 -8.83 -13.84 49.13
N GLN A 216 -8.20 -13.27 48.09
CA GLN A 216 -8.49 -11.92 47.55
C GLN A 216 -9.59 -11.98 46.51
N TRP A 217 -10.78 -12.48 46.92
CA TRP A 217 -11.93 -12.74 46.04
C TRP A 217 -12.47 -11.50 45.34
N PRO A 218 -12.73 -10.34 46.04
CA PRO A 218 -13.26 -9.14 45.43
C PRO A 218 -12.31 -8.57 44.38
N GLU A 219 -11.01 -8.49 44.71
CA GLU A 219 -9.98 -8.00 43.78
C GLU A 219 -9.89 -8.89 42.53
N ALA A 220 -9.93 -10.23 42.73
CA ALA A 220 -9.93 -11.17 41.60
C ALA A 220 -11.11 -10.94 40.62
N ALA A 221 -12.32 -10.69 41.18
CA ALA A 221 -13.51 -10.40 40.39
C ALA A 221 -13.40 -9.07 39.67
N MET A 222 -12.91 -8.01 40.34
CA MET A 222 -12.71 -6.69 39.77
C MET A 222 -11.68 -6.72 38.63
N VAL A 223 -10.56 -7.39 38.83
CA VAL A 223 -9.50 -7.59 37.83
C VAL A 223 -10.06 -8.28 36.60
N MET A 224 -10.81 -9.37 36.76
CA MET A 224 -11.39 -10.10 35.63
C MET A 224 -12.42 -9.25 34.86
N PHE A 225 -13.29 -8.54 35.57
CA PHE A 225 -14.27 -7.63 34.98
C PHE A 225 -13.58 -6.53 34.15
N LEU A 226 -12.64 -5.81 34.77
CA LEU A 226 -11.91 -4.74 34.12
C LEU A 226 -11.14 -5.23 32.89
N PHE A 227 -10.51 -6.40 33.01
CA PHE A 227 -9.81 -7.00 31.86
C PHE A 227 -10.76 -7.33 30.70
N THR A 228 -11.93 -7.91 30.99
CA THR A 228 -12.95 -8.21 29.95
C THR A 228 -13.47 -6.94 29.29
N VAL A 229 -13.64 -5.85 30.07
CA VAL A 229 -13.98 -4.51 29.52
C VAL A 229 -12.88 -4.00 28.61
N ALA A 230 -11.62 -4.17 29.00
CA ALA A 230 -10.47 -3.79 28.19
C ALA A 230 -10.44 -4.53 26.85
N GLU A 231 -10.58 -5.88 26.86
CA GLU A 231 -10.69 -6.69 25.63
C GLU A 231 -11.83 -6.21 24.72
N LEU A 232 -13.00 -5.87 25.30
CA LEU A 232 -14.15 -5.37 24.52
C LEU A 232 -13.85 -4.02 23.85
N ILE A 233 -13.23 -3.09 24.59
CA ILE A 233 -12.88 -1.77 24.07
C ILE A 233 -11.79 -1.90 22.98
N GLU A 234 -10.83 -2.78 23.18
CA GLU A 234 -9.81 -3.12 22.21
C GLU A 234 -10.44 -3.62 20.90
N ALA A 235 -11.28 -4.65 20.97
CA ALA A 235 -11.97 -5.21 19.82
C ALA A 235 -12.78 -4.14 19.08
N LYS A 236 -13.59 -3.33 19.79
CA LYS A 236 -14.37 -2.24 19.19
C LYS A 236 -13.50 -1.15 18.56
N SER A 237 -12.34 -0.86 19.13
CA SER A 237 -11.42 0.16 18.60
C SER A 237 -10.75 -0.32 17.31
N LEU A 238 -10.38 -1.60 17.26
CA LEU A 238 -9.87 -2.24 16.06
C LEU A 238 -10.95 -2.31 14.97
N ASP A 239 -12.19 -2.67 15.32
CA ASP A 239 -13.33 -2.67 14.41
C ASP A 239 -13.61 -1.26 13.87
N ARG A 240 -13.47 -0.22 14.69
CA ARG A 240 -13.66 1.16 14.24
C ARG A 240 -12.61 1.60 13.23
N ALA A 241 -11.36 1.19 13.41
CA ALA A 241 -10.30 1.42 12.44
C ALA A 241 -10.54 0.62 11.15
N ARG A 242 -11.00 -0.63 11.24
CA ARG A 242 -11.39 -1.49 10.10
C ARG A 242 -12.60 -0.94 9.36
N ASN A 243 -13.65 -0.52 10.06
CA ASN A 243 -14.87 0.03 9.47
C ASN A 243 -14.62 1.34 8.72
N ALA A 244 -13.57 2.08 9.05
CA ALA A 244 -13.15 3.24 8.27
C ALA A 244 -12.71 2.86 6.85
N ILE A 245 -12.20 1.64 6.67
CA ILE A 245 -11.85 1.04 5.37
C ILE A 245 -13.08 0.39 4.75
N GLY A 246 -13.86 -0.36 5.53
CA GLY A 246 -15.10 -0.99 5.08
C GLY A 246 -16.14 0.00 4.52
N GLY A 247 -16.10 1.27 4.94
CA GLY A 247 -16.90 2.34 4.35
C GLY A 247 -16.61 2.58 2.85
N LEU A 248 -15.41 2.27 2.38
CA LEU A 248 -15.08 2.31 0.96
C LEU A 248 -15.80 1.20 0.18
N MET A 249 -15.97 0.03 0.78
CA MET A 249 -16.68 -1.11 0.15
C MET A 249 -18.17 -0.83 -0.09
N GLN A 250 -18.79 0.02 0.73
CA GLN A 250 -20.20 0.39 0.62
C GLN A 250 -20.46 1.51 -0.40
N MET A 251 -19.42 1.98 -1.09
CA MET A 251 -19.55 3.06 -2.08
C MET A 251 -20.02 2.57 -3.45
N THR A 252 -19.90 1.29 -3.77
CA THR A 252 -20.43 0.73 -5.02
C THR A 252 -21.92 0.42 -4.86
N PRO A 253 -22.80 0.87 -5.78
CA PRO A 253 -24.21 0.51 -5.78
C PRO A 253 -24.36 -0.98 -6.11
N GLU A 254 -25.38 -1.61 -5.56
CA GLU A 254 -25.66 -3.04 -5.83
C GLU A 254 -26.15 -3.27 -7.26
N GLN A 255 -26.78 -2.27 -7.86
CA GLN A 255 -27.42 -2.34 -9.20
C GLN A 255 -27.08 -1.11 -10.03
N ALA A 256 -27.07 -1.27 -11.34
CA ALA A 256 -26.90 -0.18 -12.30
C ALA A 256 -27.84 -0.34 -13.51
N THR A 257 -28.17 0.76 -14.19
CA THR A 257 -29.09 0.79 -15.34
C THR A 257 -28.32 0.52 -16.62
N VAL A 258 -28.55 -0.65 -17.24
CA VAL A 258 -27.83 -1.15 -18.43
C VAL A 258 -28.73 -1.14 -19.65
N GLN A 259 -28.19 -0.74 -20.82
CA GLN A 259 -28.86 -0.82 -22.09
C GLN A 259 -28.83 -2.26 -22.61
N GLN A 260 -30.02 -2.78 -22.97
CA GLN A 260 -30.16 -4.10 -23.58
C GLN A 260 -29.99 -4.02 -25.11
N ALA A 261 -29.89 -5.18 -25.77
CA ALA A 261 -29.72 -5.28 -27.22
C ALA A 261 -30.93 -4.71 -27.98
N ASP A 262 -32.12 -4.66 -27.36
CA ASP A 262 -33.36 -4.06 -27.92
C ASP A 262 -33.44 -2.55 -27.72
N GLY A 263 -32.40 -1.92 -27.10
CA GLY A 263 -32.35 -0.49 -26.78
C GLY A 263 -33.06 -0.12 -25.47
N SER A 264 -33.72 -1.03 -24.78
CA SER A 264 -34.38 -0.80 -23.49
C SER A 264 -33.33 -0.68 -22.34
N TRP A 265 -33.71 0.02 -21.27
CA TRP A 265 -32.87 0.21 -20.09
C TRP A 265 -33.40 -0.62 -18.94
N VAL A 266 -32.60 -1.53 -18.43
CA VAL A 266 -32.95 -2.46 -17.34
C VAL A 266 -31.98 -2.33 -16.17
N LEU A 267 -32.49 -2.41 -14.95
CA LEU A 267 -31.71 -2.44 -13.74
C LEU A 267 -31.11 -3.84 -13.56
N GLN A 268 -29.79 -3.94 -13.49
CA GLN A 268 -29.06 -5.20 -13.32
C GLN A 268 -28.08 -5.13 -12.15
N PRO A 269 -27.80 -6.26 -11.47
CA PRO A 269 -26.74 -6.32 -10.49
C PRO A 269 -25.39 -5.94 -11.12
N VAL A 270 -24.63 -5.04 -10.47
CA VAL A 270 -23.33 -4.53 -10.97
C VAL A 270 -22.36 -5.67 -11.29
N LYS A 271 -22.40 -6.75 -10.50
CA LYS A 271 -21.54 -7.94 -10.69
C LYS A 271 -21.84 -8.76 -11.95
N ALA A 272 -23.05 -8.64 -12.50
CA ALA A 272 -23.48 -9.36 -13.69
C ALA A 272 -23.27 -8.58 -14.99
N ILE A 273 -22.75 -7.36 -14.92
CA ILE A 273 -22.55 -6.47 -16.08
C ILE A 273 -21.23 -6.83 -16.75
N GLU A 274 -21.29 -7.08 -18.08
CA GLU A 274 -20.14 -7.45 -18.87
C GLU A 274 -19.35 -6.22 -19.37
N LEU A 275 -18.10 -6.47 -19.79
CA LEU A 275 -17.25 -5.46 -20.43
C LEU A 275 -17.89 -4.94 -21.72
N GLY A 276 -17.78 -3.65 -21.98
CA GLY A 276 -18.37 -2.99 -23.15
C GLY A 276 -19.87 -2.69 -23.03
N ALA A 277 -20.55 -3.13 -21.94
CA ALA A 277 -21.92 -2.79 -21.69
C ALA A 277 -22.11 -1.28 -21.53
N ARG A 278 -23.22 -0.74 -22.05
CA ARG A 278 -23.57 0.69 -21.93
C ARG A 278 -24.41 0.90 -20.68
N VAL A 279 -23.93 1.73 -19.79
CA VAL A 279 -24.55 2.00 -18.48
C VAL A 279 -24.95 3.48 -18.41
N ARG A 280 -26.15 3.77 -17.89
CA ARG A 280 -26.64 5.13 -17.66
C ARG A 280 -26.64 5.46 -16.18
N VAL A 281 -26.16 6.66 -15.84
CA VAL A 281 -26.13 7.19 -14.48
C VAL A 281 -26.82 8.57 -14.46
N ARG A 282 -27.80 8.72 -13.57
CA ARG A 282 -28.53 9.96 -13.38
C ARG A 282 -27.86 10.85 -12.34
N PRO A 283 -28.20 12.14 -12.28
CA PRO A 283 -27.77 13.03 -11.21
C PRO A 283 -28.11 12.46 -9.82
N GLY A 284 -27.14 12.45 -8.89
CA GLY A 284 -27.26 11.89 -7.54
C GLY A 284 -26.98 10.39 -7.45
N GLU A 285 -26.88 9.66 -8.56
CA GLU A 285 -26.56 8.23 -8.55
C GLU A 285 -25.05 8.00 -8.47
N ARG A 286 -24.68 6.84 -7.91
CA ARG A 286 -23.28 6.38 -7.88
C ARG A 286 -22.96 5.60 -9.16
N ILE A 287 -21.74 5.79 -9.65
CA ILE A 287 -21.18 5.00 -10.75
C ILE A 287 -20.86 3.60 -10.24
N GLY A 288 -21.39 2.57 -10.91
CA GLY A 288 -21.27 1.17 -10.46
C GLY A 288 -19.98 0.48 -10.88
N LEU A 289 -19.45 0.84 -12.05
CA LEU A 289 -18.29 0.22 -12.69
C LEU A 289 -17.40 1.27 -13.33
N ASP A 290 -16.12 0.95 -13.48
CA ASP A 290 -15.20 1.80 -14.24
C ASP A 290 -15.58 1.78 -15.73
N GLY A 291 -15.47 2.92 -16.40
CA GLY A 291 -15.83 3.04 -17.81
C GLY A 291 -15.34 4.34 -18.44
N GLU A 292 -15.71 4.50 -19.71
CA GLU A 292 -15.45 5.68 -20.51
C GLU A 292 -16.77 6.29 -20.99
N VAL A 293 -16.91 7.60 -20.84
CA VAL A 293 -18.14 8.33 -21.22
C VAL A 293 -18.34 8.25 -22.73
N VAL A 294 -19.52 7.76 -23.14
CA VAL A 294 -19.90 7.66 -24.55
C VAL A 294 -20.99 8.66 -24.94
N SER A 295 -21.71 9.22 -23.96
CA SER A 295 -22.77 10.22 -24.23
C SER A 295 -23.05 11.06 -22.97
N GLY A 296 -23.31 12.34 -23.18
CA GLY A 296 -23.61 13.30 -22.12
C GLY A 296 -22.39 14.03 -21.58
N SER A 297 -22.64 14.97 -20.67
CA SER A 297 -21.60 15.66 -19.87
C SER A 297 -22.14 15.88 -18.47
N SER A 298 -21.25 15.81 -17.46
CA SER A 298 -21.63 16.05 -16.07
C SER A 298 -20.41 16.40 -15.21
N THR A 299 -20.67 16.92 -14.02
CA THR A 299 -19.67 17.00 -12.95
C THR A 299 -19.78 15.78 -12.06
N ILE A 300 -18.63 15.15 -11.76
CA ILE A 300 -18.55 13.93 -10.94
C ILE A 300 -17.74 14.23 -9.67
N ASP A 301 -18.31 13.92 -8.52
CA ASP A 301 -17.60 13.90 -7.24
C ASP A 301 -16.75 12.64 -7.17
N GLN A 302 -15.44 12.82 -7.34
CA GLN A 302 -14.43 11.76 -7.27
C GLN A 302 -13.75 11.64 -5.90
N ALA A 303 -14.13 12.47 -4.92
CA ALA A 303 -13.57 12.47 -3.57
C ALA A 303 -13.46 11.07 -2.92
N PRO A 304 -14.42 10.14 -3.14
CA PRO A 304 -14.32 8.79 -2.60
C PRO A 304 -13.08 8.01 -3.05
N ILE A 305 -12.53 8.33 -4.22
CA ILE A 305 -11.38 7.62 -4.83
C ILE A 305 -10.12 8.48 -4.80
N THR A 306 -10.23 9.74 -5.25
CA THR A 306 -9.07 10.64 -5.36
C THR A 306 -8.78 11.40 -4.07
N GLY A 307 -9.78 11.56 -3.20
CA GLY A 307 -9.70 12.40 -2.00
C GLY A 307 -9.82 13.90 -2.29
N GLU A 308 -10.02 14.32 -3.54
CA GLU A 308 -10.23 15.71 -3.92
C GLU A 308 -11.69 16.12 -3.74
N SER A 309 -11.92 17.25 -3.05
CA SER A 309 -13.27 17.72 -2.72
C SER A 309 -13.98 18.44 -3.87
N LEU A 310 -13.26 18.85 -4.91
CA LEU A 310 -13.83 19.57 -6.04
C LEU A 310 -14.35 18.57 -7.08
N PRO A 311 -15.63 18.67 -7.49
CA PRO A 311 -16.16 17.86 -8.57
C PRO A 311 -15.43 18.12 -9.90
N VAL A 312 -15.19 17.05 -10.67
CA VAL A 312 -14.49 17.09 -11.95
C VAL A 312 -15.50 17.03 -13.09
N GLU A 313 -15.39 17.93 -14.04
CA GLU A 313 -16.20 17.89 -15.27
C GLU A 313 -15.76 16.71 -16.14
N LYS A 314 -16.75 15.95 -16.66
CA LYS A 314 -16.56 14.78 -17.52
C LYS A 314 -17.40 14.91 -18.78
N THR A 315 -16.72 14.67 -19.91
CA THR A 315 -17.27 14.73 -21.27
C THR A 315 -16.99 13.42 -22.00
N ILE A 316 -17.46 13.30 -23.23
CA ILE A 316 -17.25 12.09 -24.06
C ILE A 316 -15.75 11.80 -24.19
N GLY A 317 -15.36 10.54 -23.96
CA GLY A 317 -13.98 10.05 -23.95
C GLY A 317 -13.29 10.09 -22.59
N ASP A 318 -13.90 10.71 -21.57
CA ASP A 318 -13.32 10.76 -20.23
C ASP A 318 -13.59 9.49 -19.42
N LYS A 319 -12.61 9.09 -18.62
CA LYS A 319 -12.75 7.95 -17.70
C LYS A 319 -13.60 8.32 -16.49
N VAL A 320 -14.45 7.38 -16.07
CA VAL A 320 -15.27 7.42 -14.86
C VAL A 320 -14.99 6.19 -14.00
N PHE A 321 -15.09 6.33 -12.68
CA PHE A 321 -14.67 5.31 -11.72
C PHE A 321 -15.81 4.84 -10.82
N ALA A 322 -15.85 3.55 -10.55
CA ALA A 322 -16.81 2.94 -9.62
C ALA A 322 -16.77 3.60 -8.24
N GLY A 323 -17.93 3.84 -7.63
CA GLY A 323 -18.05 4.46 -6.30
C GLY A 323 -18.11 5.98 -6.29
N THR A 324 -17.80 6.67 -7.41
CA THR A 324 -17.94 8.13 -7.55
C THR A 324 -19.41 8.52 -7.75
N ILE A 325 -19.75 9.79 -7.50
CA ILE A 325 -21.13 10.29 -7.52
C ILE A 325 -21.32 11.25 -8.69
N ASN A 326 -22.29 10.95 -9.56
CA ASN A 326 -22.70 11.84 -10.61
C ASN A 326 -23.55 13.00 -10.05
N GLN A 327 -23.23 14.26 -10.36
CA GLN A 327 -23.88 15.40 -9.72
C GLN A 327 -24.90 16.13 -10.60
N SER A 328 -24.55 16.54 -11.83
CA SER A 328 -25.33 17.53 -12.55
C SER A 328 -26.05 17.00 -13.79
N GLY A 329 -25.40 16.26 -14.66
CA GLY A 329 -25.94 15.77 -15.93
C GLY A 329 -26.23 14.27 -15.92
N SER A 330 -27.01 13.77 -16.91
CA SER A 330 -27.10 12.34 -17.15
C SER A 330 -25.93 11.90 -18.03
N LEU A 331 -25.21 10.88 -17.61
CA LEU A 331 -24.08 10.28 -18.34
C LEU A 331 -24.41 8.87 -18.79
N GLU A 332 -23.92 8.51 -19.96
CA GLU A 332 -23.86 7.12 -20.41
C GLU A 332 -22.37 6.78 -20.65
N TYR A 333 -21.94 5.67 -20.13
CA TYR A 333 -20.56 5.20 -20.25
C TYR A 333 -20.50 3.74 -20.68
N SER A 334 -19.43 3.37 -21.36
CA SER A 334 -19.10 2.00 -21.71
C SER A 334 -18.21 1.40 -20.62
N VAL A 335 -18.55 0.20 -20.14
CA VAL A 335 -17.80 -0.47 -19.07
C VAL A 335 -16.44 -0.94 -19.57
N THR A 336 -15.37 -0.54 -18.88
CA THR A 336 -13.98 -0.88 -19.22
C THR A 336 -13.34 -1.88 -18.26
N ALA A 337 -13.91 -2.07 -17.05
CA ALA A 337 -13.42 -3.02 -16.09
C ALA A 337 -14.56 -3.79 -15.41
N ALA A 338 -14.37 -5.08 -15.19
CA ALA A 338 -15.30 -5.92 -14.44
C ALA A 338 -15.38 -5.47 -12.96
N ALA A 339 -16.48 -5.77 -12.27
CA ALA A 339 -16.71 -5.36 -10.88
C ALA A 339 -15.57 -5.71 -9.92
N ASN A 340 -14.98 -6.91 -10.08
CA ASN A 340 -13.88 -7.39 -9.24
C ASN A 340 -12.52 -6.74 -9.58
N ASN A 341 -12.43 -6.09 -10.73
CA ASN A 341 -11.21 -5.44 -11.22
C ASN A 341 -11.35 -3.92 -11.37
N SER A 342 -12.43 -3.34 -10.82
CA SER A 342 -12.62 -1.90 -10.79
C SER A 342 -11.54 -1.22 -9.93
N THR A 343 -11.29 0.05 -10.21
CA THR A 343 -10.34 0.87 -9.43
C THR A 343 -10.64 0.81 -7.93
N LEU A 344 -11.92 0.90 -7.55
CA LEU A 344 -12.34 0.77 -6.15
C LEU A 344 -12.05 -0.63 -5.58
N ALA A 345 -12.29 -1.70 -6.34
CA ALA A 345 -11.98 -3.07 -5.90
C ALA A 345 -10.47 -3.25 -5.70
N ARG A 346 -9.64 -2.71 -6.57
CA ARG A 346 -8.17 -2.71 -6.43
C ARG A 346 -7.70 -1.93 -5.20
N ILE A 347 -8.30 -0.78 -4.90
CA ILE A 347 -8.03 -0.01 -3.68
C ILE A 347 -8.33 -0.85 -2.43
N ILE A 348 -9.50 -1.46 -2.38
CA ILE A 348 -9.92 -2.32 -1.26
C ILE A 348 -8.93 -3.47 -1.08
N HIS A 349 -8.63 -4.18 -2.15
CA HIS A 349 -7.73 -5.33 -2.13
C HIS A 349 -6.31 -4.95 -1.66
N ALA A 350 -5.77 -3.82 -2.13
CA ALA A 350 -4.45 -3.37 -1.72
C ALA A 350 -4.43 -2.90 -0.25
N VAL A 351 -5.51 -2.28 0.26
CA VAL A 351 -5.61 -1.93 1.69
C VAL A 351 -5.73 -3.19 2.56
N GLU A 352 -6.45 -4.22 2.09
CA GLU A 352 -6.52 -5.52 2.76
C GLU A 352 -5.15 -6.22 2.82
N GLN A 353 -4.43 -6.25 1.70
CA GLN A 353 -3.07 -6.77 1.64
C GLN A 353 -2.10 -6.00 2.54
N ALA A 354 -2.22 -4.66 2.57
CA ALA A 354 -1.38 -3.80 3.39
C ALA A 354 -1.45 -4.13 4.89
N GLN A 355 -2.58 -4.61 5.38
CA GLN A 355 -2.75 -4.98 6.78
C GLN A 355 -2.07 -6.31 7.14
N GLY A 356 -1.84 -7.17 6.17
CA GLY A 356 -1.09 -8.41 6.35
C GLY A 356 0.41 -8.19 6.57
N ALA A 357 0.99 -7.12 6.06
CA ALA A 357 2.43 -6.82 6.18
C ALA A 357 2.76 -6.18 7.53
N ARG A 358 3.41 -6.93 8.44
CA ARG A 358 3.80 -6.43 9.77
C ARG A 358 4.82 -5.30 9.68
N ALA A 359 4.48 -4.14 10.20
CA ALA A 359 5.38 -2.99 10.32
C ALA A 359 6.61 -3.30 11.20
N PRO A 360 7.76 -2.62 10.99
CA PRO A 360 8.96 -2.82 11.79
C PRO A 360 8.73 -2.69 13.30
N THR A 361 7.97 -1.66 13.72
CA THR A 361 7.61 -1.47 15.14
C THR A 361 6.76 -2.64 15.65
N GLN A 362 5.86 -3.20 14.86
CA GLN A 362 5.07 -4.37 15.25
C GLN A 362 5.96 -5.60 15.44
N ARG A 363 6.87 -5.87 14.51
CA ARG A 363 7.87 -6.96 14.64
C ARG A 363 8.75 -6.80 15.88
N PHE A 364 9.16 -5.57 16.19
CA PHE A 364 9.91 -5.26 17.41
C PHE A 364 9.09 -5.58 18.66
N VAL A 365 7.84 -5.14 18.74
CA VAL A 365 6.94 -5.38 19.87
C VAL A 365 6.68 -6.88 20.07
N ASP A 366 6.46 -7.63 18.98
CA ASP A 366 6.27 -9.07 19.01
C ASP A 366 7.53 -9.79 19.54
N SER A 367 8.71 -9.41 19.04
CA SER A 367 9.99 -9.98 19.49
C SER A 367 10.30 -9.62 20.94
N PHE A 368 10.04 -8.39 21.35
CA PHE A 368 10.17 -7.92 22.73
C PHE A 368 9.25 -8.73 23.65
N SER A 369 7.98 -8.90 23.29
CA SER A 369 7.01 -9.63 24.10
C SER A 369 7.39 -11.10 24.30
N LYS A 370 7.99 -11.75 23.31
CA LYS A 370 8.47 -13.15 23.40
C LYS A 370 9.54 -13.34 24.49
N ILE A 371 10.37 -12.34 24.75
CA ILE A 371 11.43 -12.38 25.77
C ILE A 371 10.93 -11.81 27.10
N TYR A 372 10.25 -10.67 27.03
CA TYR A 372 9.80 -9.91 28.18
C TYR A 372 8.81 -10.69 29.04
N THR A 373 7.80 -11.33 28.44
CA THR A 373 6.74 -12.03 29.20
C THR A 373 7.27 -13.20 30.04
N PRO A 374 8.10 -14.13 29.52
CA PRO A 374 8.74 -15.16 30.34
C PRO A 374 9.67 -14.59 31.40
N ALA A 375 10.42 -13.52 31.09
CA ALA A 375 11.32 -12.90 32.08
C ALA A 375 10.55 -12.32 33.27
N VAL A 376 9.42 -11.64 33.01
CA VAL A 376 8.51 -11.12 34.04
C VAL A 376 7.93 -12.26 34.87
N PHE A 377 7.53 -13.36 34.25
CA PHE A 377 7.00 -14.53 34.98
C PHE A 377 8.04 -15.11 35.93
N ILE A 378 9.29 -15.27 35.50
CA ILE A 378 10.39 -15.72 36.33
C ILE A 378 10.67 -14.72 37.47
N LEU A 379 10.66 -13.42 37.19
CA LEU A 379 10.84 -12.37 38.18
C LEU A 379 9.72 -12.41 39.22
N ALA A 380 8.45 -12.57 38.79
CA ALA A 380 7.33 -12.69 39.72
C ALA A 380 7.45 -13.93 40.61
N LEU A 381 7.90 -15.06 40.07
CA LEU A 381 8.18 -16.26 40.86
C LEU A 381 9.32 -16.03 41.88
N ALA A 382 10.37 -15.34 41.45
CA ALA A 382 11.48 -14.98 42.36
C ALA A 382 11.01 -14.05 43.49
N VAL A 383 10.16 -13.05 43.18
CA VAL A 383 9.55 -12.12 44.15
C VAL A 383 8.64 -12.89 45.14
N ALA A 384 7.89 -13.89 44.67
CA ALA A 384 7.04 -14.70 45.54
C ALA A 384 7.82 -15.58 46.47
N VAL A 385 9.00 -16.13 46.09
CA VAL A 385 9.70 -17.21 46.78
C VAL A 385 10.92 -16.73 47.55
N ILE A 386 11.74 -15.84 46.99
CA ILE A 386 13.03 -15.46 47.58
C ILE A 386 12.87 -14.77 48.94
N PRO A 387 12.05 -13.73 49.12
CA PRO A 387 11.95 -13.03 50.38
C PRO A 387 11.38 -13.88 51.53
N PRO A 388 10.31 -14.70 51.33
CA PRO A 388 9.86 -15.59 52.37
C PRO A 388 10.89 -16.63 52.79
N LEU A 389 11.65 -17.21 51.83
CA LEU A 389 12.64 -18.25 52.13
C LEU A 389 13.91 -17.71 52.79
N PHE A 390 14.43 -16.56 52.33
CA PHE A 390 15.74 -16.08 52.77
C PHE A 390 15.67 -14.92 53.74
N MET A 391 14.54 -14.17 53.82
CA MET A 391 14.39 -13.01 54.69
C MET A 391 13.32 -13.23 55.77
N GLY A 392 12.70 -14.41 55.83
CA GLY A 392 11.64 -14.71 56.81
C GLY A 392 10.36 -13.88 56.62
N ALA A 393 10.14 -13.35 55.45
CA ALA A 393 8.99 -12.52 55.16
C ALA A 393 7.69 -13.36 55.05
N VAL A 394 6.53 -12.70 55.22
CA VAL A 394 5.22 -13.38 55.19
C VAL A 394 4.92 -13.81 53.75
N TRP A 395 4.66 -15.09 53.55
CA TRP A 395 4.36 -15.67 52.23
C TRP A 395 3.18 -14.99 51.54
N PHE A 396 2.12 -14.68 52.25
CA PHE A 396 0.93 -14.04 51.72
C PHE A 396 1.24 -12.70 51.03
N ASP A 397 1.99 -11.82 51.67
CA ASP A 397 2.31 -10.49 51.21
C ASP A 397 3.15 -10.53 49.92
N TRP A 398 4.10 -11.46 49.86
CA TRP A 398 5.00 -11.56 48.71
C TRP A 398 4.40 -12.30 47.53
N ILE A 399 3.53 -13.30 47.78
CA ILE A 399 2.72 -13.90 46.72
C ILE A 399 1.76 -12.84 46.12
N TYR A 400 1.10 -12.03 46.97
CA TYR A 400 0.23 -10.96 46.51
C TYR A 400 0.99 -9.94 45.66
N ARG A 401 2.18 -9.48 46.11
CA ARG A 401 3.03 -8.58 45.31
C ARG A 401 3.47 -9.19 43.98
N ALA A 402 3.76 -10.47 43.95
CA ALA A 402 4.11 -11.17 42.72
C ALA A 402 2.92 -11.24 41.73
N LEU A 403 1.70 -11.45 42.24
CA LEU A 403 0.48 -11.42 41.39
C LEU A 403 0.20 -10.02 40.86
N VAL A 404 0.35 -8.98 41.69
CA VAL A 404 0.26 -7.57 41.22
C VAL A 404 1.33 -7.28 40.17
N LEU A 405 2.56 -7.77 40.37
CA LEU A 405 3.65 -7.62 39.39
C LEU A 405 3.29 -8.25 38.05
N LEU A 406 2.70 -9.45 38.02
CA LEU A 406 2.26 -10.11 36.78
C LEU A 406 1.24 -9.28 36.02
N VAL A 407 0.30 -8.64 36.73
CA VAL A 407 -0.72 -7.78 36.15
C VAL A 407 -0.12 -6.49 35.59
N VAL A 408 0.70 -5.76 36.41
CA VAL A 408 1.35 -4.49 35.99
C VAL A 408 2.27 -4.69 34.79
N ALA A 409 2.98 -5.81 34.76
CA ALA A 409 3.98 -6.05 33.73
C ALA A 409 3.42 -6.53 32.40
N CYS A 410 2.09 -6.75 32.27
CA CYS A 410 1.48 -7.10 30.99
C CYS A 410 1.72 -6.01 29.92
N PRO A 411 2.29 -6.32 28.75
CA PRO A 411 2.57 -5.31 27.72
C PRO A 411 1.35 -4.94 26.86
N CYS A 412 0.13 -4.97 27.41
CA CYS A 412 -1.14 -4.84 26.68
C CYS A 412 -1.20 -3.57 25.81
N ALA A 413 -0.99 -2.40 26.42
CA ALA A 413 -1.04 -1.12 25.71
C ALA A 413 -0.02 -1.03 24.55
N LEU A 414 1.15 -1.66 24.70
CA LEU A 414 2.19 -1.66 23.68
C LEU A 414 1.79 -2.51 22.46
N VAL A 415 1.24 -3.70 22.73
CA VAL A 415 0.82 -4.66 21.69
C VAL A 415 -0.36 -4.11 20.86
N ILE A 416 -1.32 -3.43 21.50
CA ILE A 416 -2.53 -2.89 20.86
C ILE A 416 -2.24 -1.59 20.08
N SER A 417 -1.37 -0.74 20.62
CA SER A 417 -1.09 0.59 20.07
C SER A 417 -0.63 0.55 18.62
N THR A 418 0.25 -0.41 18.29
CA THR A 418 0.90 -0.47 16.96
C THR A 418 -0.10 -0.79 15.85
N PRO A 419 -0.87 -1.90 15.89
CA PRO A 419 -1.82 -2.21 14.82
C PRO A 419 -2.91 -1.14 14.67
N VAL A 420 -3.44 -0.60 15.78
CA VAL A 420 -4.46 0.47 15.72
C VAL A 420 -3.92 1.73 15.02
N THR A 421 -2.69 2.13 15.36
CA THR A 421 -2.07 3.31 14.76
C THR A 421 -1.78 3.11 13.26
N ILE A 422 -1.23 1.96 12.88
CA ILE A 422 -0.92 1.63 11.47
C ILE A 422 -2.19 1.54 10.63
N VAL A 423 -3.22 0.80 11.09
CA VAL A 423 -4.50 0.69 10.37
C VAL A 423 -5.17 2.05 10.21
N SER A 424 -5.13 2.89 11.25
CA SER A 424 -5.66 4.27 11.19
C SER A 424 -4.90 5.13 10.17
N GLY A 425 -3.58 4.98 10.10
CA GLY A 425 -2.74 5.68 9.12
C GLY A 425 -2.99 5.21 7.68
N LEU A 426 -3.10 3.90 7.46
CA LEU A 426 -3.45 3.34 6.14
C LEU A 426 -4.84 3.81 5.68
N ALA A 427 -5.83 3.82 6.59
CA ALA A 427 -7.15 4.34 6.27
C ALA A 427 -7.15 5.85 5.95
N ALA A 428 -6.31 6.63 6.64
CA ALA A 428 -6.15 8.06 6.35
C ALA A 428 -5.46 8.30 5.00
N ALA A 429 -4.47 7.48 4.63
CA ALA A 429 -3.82 7.51 3.31
C ALA A 429 -4.81 7.20 2.19
N ALA A 430 -5.57 6.10 2.33
CA ALA A 430 -6.55 5.67 1.35
C ALA A 430 -7.63 6.74 1.07
N ARG A 431 -8.12 7.43 2.11
CA ARG A 431 -9.08 8.54 1.97
C ARG A 431 -8.51 9.74 1.19
N LYS A 432 -7.20 9.86 1.10
CA LYS A 432 -6.50 10.90 0.34
C LYS A 432 -6.08 10.40 -1.05
N GLY A 433 -6.60 9.25 -1.50
CA GLY A 433 -6.22 8.65 -2.77
C GLY A 433 -4.78 8.14 -2.82
N ILE A 434 -4.19 7.83 -1.66
CA ILE A 434 -2.84 7.28 -1.53
C ILE A 434 -2.97 5.82 -1.08
N LEU A 435 -2.69 4.91 -1.98
CA LEU A 435 -2.78 3.49 -1.73
C LEU A 435 -1.42 2.96 -1.28
N VAL A 436 -1.32 2.52 -0.03
CA VAL A 436 -0.07 2.02 0.56
C VAL A 436 -0.17 0.52 0.76
N LYS A 437 0.73 -0.26 0.18
CA LYS A 437 0.71 -1.74 0.21
C LYS A 437 1.23 -2.37 1.50
N GLY A 438 1.57 -1.60 2.50
CA GLY A 438 2.02 -2.15 3.78
C GLY A 438 2.30 -1.11 4.86
N GLY A 439 2.07 -1.49 6.11
CA GLY A 439 2.45 -0.68 7.26
C GLY A 439 3.95 -0.38 7.31
N VAL A 440 4.78 -1.23 6.70
CA VAL A 440 6.23 -1.04 6.55
C VAL A 440 6.53 0.26 5.83
N TYR A 441 5.87 0.51 4.70
CA TYR A 441 6.09 1.70 3.87
C TYR A 441 5.54 2.95 4.53
N LEU A 442 4.36 2.84 5.19
CA LEU A 442 3.80 3.95 5.95
C LEU A 442 4.69 4.34 7.13
N GLU A 443 5.28 3.36 7.83
CA GLU A 443 6.23 3.62 8.92
C GLU A 443 7.58 4.09 8.40
N GLY A 444 8.03 3.62 7.22
CA GLY A 444 9.34 3.93 6.63
C GLY A 444 9.42 5.27 5.91
N GLY A 445 8.30 5.77 5.38
CA GLY A 445 8.28 6.93 4.47
C GLY A 445 8.86 8.23 5.05
N TYR A 446 8.85 8.41 6.36
CA TYR A 446 9.46 9.58 6.99
C TYR A 446 10.99 9.61 6.92
N LYS A 447 11.61 8.48 6.60
CA LYS A 447 13.08 8.34 6.49
C LYS A 447 13.60 8.75 5.13
N LEU A 448 12.72 8.87 4.12
CA LEU A 448 13.13 9.29 2.80
C LEU A 448 13.83 10.66 2.85
N ASP A 449 14.99 10.76 2.25
CA ASP A 449 15.78 11.98 2.11
C ASP A 449 16.09 12.31 0.65
N TYR A 450 15.88 11.36 -0.27
CA TYR A 450 15.97 11.52 -1.71
C TYR A 450 14.72 10.99 -2.41
N LEU A 451 14.24 11.70 -3.45
CA LEU A 451 13.19 11.24 -4.34
C LEU A 451 13.65 11.30 -5.79
N ALA A 452 13.78 10.14 -6.41
CA ALA A 452 13.99 10.01 -7.84
C ALA A 452 12.64 10.05 -8.56
N LEU A 453 12.55 10.80 -9.65
CA LEU A 453 11.31 11.06 -10.39
C LEU A 453 11.54 10.73 -11.86
N ASP A 454 10.68 9.91 -12.45
CA ASP A 454 10.61 9.85 -13.91
C ASP A 454 10.03 11.15 -14.47
N LYS A 455 10.30 11.45 -15.73
CA LYS A 455 9.78 12.64 -16.40
C LYS A 455 8.34 12.41 -16.91
N THR A 456 8.21 11.44 -17.81
CA THR A 456 7.01 11.26 -18.66
C THR A 456 5.86 10.67 -17.84
N GLY A 457 4.66 11.27 -17.93
CA GLY A 457 3.50 10.82 -17.14
C GLY A 457 3.59 11.13 -15.64
N THR A 458 4.79 11.41 -15.11
CA THR A 458 5.04 11.74 -13.70
C THR A 458 5.11 13.25 -13.49
N ILE A 459 6.17 13.91 -13.94
CA ILE A 459 6.33 15.38 -13.86
C ILE A 459 5.50 16.08 -14.93
N THR A 460 5.40 15.46 -16.11
CA THR A 460 4.66 15.92 -17.27
C THR A 460 3.35 15.16 -17.45
N HIS A 461 2.49 15.65 -18.33
CA HIS A 461 1.20 15.00 -18.62
C HIS A 461 1.30 13.66 -19.35
N GLY A 462 2.48 13.33 -19.94
CA GLY A 462 2.70 12.12 -20.75
C GLY A 462 1.96 12.15 -22.08
N LYS A 463 1.37 13.30 -22.43
CA LYS A 463 0.64 13.53 -23.69
C LYS A 463 1.27 14.74 -24.37
N PRO A 464 2.05 14.53 -25.43
CA PRO A 464 2.61 15.63 -26.19
C PRO A 464 1.50 16.50 -26.78
N VAL A 465 1.67 17.82 -26.72
CA VAL A 465 0.79 18.80 -27.32
C VAL A 465 1.59 19.73 -28.23
N GLN A 466 0.96 20.23 -29.30
CA GLN A 466 1.58 21.26 -30.14
C GLN A 466 1.67 22.56 -29.35
N THR A 467 2.89 23.03 -29.09
CA THR A 467 3.14 24.27 -28.32
C THR A 467 3.39 25.47 -29.22
N ASP A 468 4.03 25.27 -30.37
CA ASP A 468 4.36 26.35 -31.27
C ASP A 468 4.05 26.00 -32.72
N TYR A 469 3.70 27.03 -33.49
CA TYR A 469 3.57 27.02 -34.95
C TYR A 469 4.32 28.22 -35.50
N LEU A 470 5.17 28.00 -36.49
CA LEU A 470 5.89 29.05 -37.20
C LEU A 470 5.77 28.81 -38.70
N SER A 471 5.14 29.76 -39.41
CA SER A 471 5.17 29.78 -40.87
C SER A 471 6.56 30.14 -41.37
N LEU A 472 7.07 29.38 -42.32
CA LEU A 472 8.37 29.61 -42.96
C LEU A 472 8.19 30.17 -44.39
N ASP A 473 7.03 29.89 -45.02
CA ASP A 473 6.61 30.47 -46.28
C ASP A 473 5.27 31.22 -46.11
N PRO A 474 5.27 32.55 -46.24
CA PRO A 474 4.04 33.35 -46.11
C PRO A 474 2.92 32.95 -47.05
N THR A 475 3.24 32.36 -48.20
CA THR A 475 2.23 31.92 -49.18
C THR A 475 1.50 30.65 -48.77
N ALA A 476 2.12 29.82 -47.95
CA ALA A 476 1.59 28.56 -47.44
C ALA A 476 0.94 28.69 -46.04
N ASP A 477 1.05 29.83 -45.38
CA ASP A 477 0.66 30.02 -43.98
C ASP A 477 -0.79 29.58 -43.67
N ALA A 478 -1.74 29.92 -44.54
CA ALA A 478 -3.14 29.55 -44.33
C ALA A 478 -3.43 28.05 -44.56
N SER A 479 -2.64 27.35 -45.40
CA SER A 479 -2.87 25.95 -45.76
C SER A 479 -1.99 24.96 -45.02
N ALA A 480 -0.81 25.38 -44.54
CA ALA A 480 0.16 24.51 -43.91
C ALA A 480 -0.37 23.74 -42.67
N PRO A 481 -1.15 24.36 -41.77
CA PRO A 481 -1.72 23.60 -40.62
C PRO A 481 -2.71 22.52 -41.07
N ALA A 482 -3.52 22.77 -42.08
CA ALA A 482 -4.49 21.80 -42.61
C ALA A 482 -3.78 20.60 -43.29
N ILE A 483 -2.74 20.89 -44.08
CA ILE A 483 -1.92 19.87 -44.75
C ILE A 483 -1.18 19.02 -43.72
N ALA A 484 -0.53 19.67 -42.74
CA ALA A 484 0.17 18.97 -41.65
C ALA A 484 -0.78 18.07 -40.84
N ALA A 485 -1.96 18.57 -40.50
CA ALA A 485 -2.99 17.80 -39.79
C ALA A 485 -3.48 16.59 -40.58
N ALA A 486 -3.69 16.73 -41.89
CA ALA A 486 -4.13 15.65 -42.76
C ALA A 486 -3.09 14.52 -42.86
N LEU A 487 -1.81 14.86 -42.98
CA LEU A 487 -0.70 13.90 -42.93
C LEU A 487 -0.54 13.26 -41.55
N ALA A 488 -0.55 14.08 -40.51
CA ALA A 488 -0.35 13.66 -39.11
C ALA A 488 -1.49 12.74 -38.65
N GLY A 489 -2.73 12.97 -39.05
CA GLY A 489 -3.90 12.15 -38.73
C GLY A 489 -3.88 10.72 -39.30
N ARG A 490 -2.92 10.41 -40.19
CA ARG A 490 -2.69 9.06 -40.73
C ARG A 490 -1.62 8.28 -39.97
N SER A 491 -0.98 8.88 -38.96
CA SER A 491 0.09 8.30 -38.17
C SER A 491 -0.36 8.12 -36.73
N ASP A 492 0.00 7.00 -36.14
CA ASP A 492 -0.19 6.68 -34.70
C ASP A 492 0.92 7.23 -33.80
N HIS A 493 1.93 7.89 -34.39
CA HIS A 493 3.03 8.45 -33.63
C HIS A 493 2.57 9.61 -32.74
N PRO A 494 2.95 9.65 -31.42
CA PRO A 494 2.44 10.65 -30.46
C PRO A 494 2.62 12.11 -30.91
N VAL A 495 3.75 12.43 -31.55
CA VAL A 495 4.02 13.78 -32.10
C VAL A 495 3.07 14.12 -33.24
N SER A 496 2.78 13.16 -34.13
CA SER A 496 1.81 13.34 -35.19
C SER A 496 0.41 13.56 -34.66
N LEU A 497 -0.01 12.74 -33.69
CA LEU A 497 -1.32 12.87 -33.02
C LEU A 497 -1.50 14.25 -32.39
N ALA A 498 -0.43 14.80 -31.76
CA ALA A 498 -0.43 16.14 -31.15
C ALA A 498 -0.71 17.23 -32.19
N ILE A 499 -0.08 17.14 -33.36
CA ILE A 499 -0.31 18.09 -34.48
C ILE A 499 -1.72 17.94 -35.04
N ALA A 500 -2.20 16.71 -35.25
CA ALA A 500 -3.53 16.43 -35.74
C ALA A 500 -4.61 16.97 -34.78
N THR A 501 -4.46 16.72 -33.49
CA THR A 501 -5.40 17.16 -32.44
C THR A 501 -5.46 18.67 -32.34
N ALA A 502 -4.32 19.39 -32.38
CA ALA A 502 -4.29 20.86 -32.38
C ALA A 502 -4.99 21.53 -33.55
N ALA A 503 -5.22 20.79 -34.62
CA ALA A 503 -5.93 21.27 -35.82
C ALA A 503 -7.45 21.06 -35.76
N VAL A 504 -7.95 20.14 -34.92
CA VAL A 504 -9.38 19.83 -34.76
C VAL A 504 -10.16 21.07 -34.32
N ASP A 505 -9.63 21.82 -33.38
CA ASP A 505 -10.26 23.03 -32.84
C ASP A 505 -10.37 24.16 -33.88
N LYS A 506 -9.56 24.11 -34.93
CA LYS A 506 -9.53 25.12 -36.01
C LYS A 506 -10.48 24.82 -37.15
N GLN A 507 -11.24 23.71 -37.11
CA GLN A 507 -12.29 23.32 -38.09
C GLN A 507 -11.83 23.39 -39.54
N PHE A 508 -10.63 22.92 -39.88
CA PHE A 508 -10.16 22.83 -41.25
C PHE A 508 -11.00 21.85 -42.08
N ALA A 509 -11.20 22.15 -43.33
CA ALA A 509 -11.84 21.21 -44.24
C ALA A 509 -10.98 19.93 -44.38
N PRO A 510 -11.59 18.73 -44.36
CA PRO A 510 -10.83 17.48 -44.47
C PRO A 510 -10.15 17.39 -45.84
N LEU A 511 -8.84 17.20 -45.83
CA LEU A 511 -8.03 16.97 -47.03
C LEU A 511 -7.82 15.47 -47.24
N ILE A 512 -7.92 15.04 -48.49
CA ILE A 512 -7.64 13.63 -48.85
C ILE A 512 -6.14 13.49 -49.07
N VAL A 513 -5.55 12.50 -48.37
CA VAL A 513 -4.13 12.14 -48.51
C VAL A 513 -4.03 10.87 -49.36
N ASP A 514 -3.41 10.96 -50.49
CA ASP A 514 -3.07 9.84 -51.37
C ASP A 514 -1.62 9.42 -51.19
N ASN A 515 -1.27 8.19 -51.56
CA ASN A 515 0.08 7.67 -51.55
C ASN A 515 0.82 7.90 -50.21
N PHE A 516 0.13 7.67 -49.06
CA PHE A 516 0.68 7.85 -47.73
C PHE A 516 1.76 6.81 -47.44
N GLU A 517 2.90 7.26 -46.93
CA GLU A 517 4.05 6.43 -46.55
C GLU A 517 4.65 6.91 -45.25
N ALA A 518 4.85 5.98 -44.30
CA ALA A 518 5.58 6.24 -43.06
C ALA A 518 7.09 6.02 -43.27
N LEU A 519 7.88 7.07 -43.06
CA LEU A 519 9.33 7.04 -43.18
C LEU A 519 9.96 6.74 -41.80
N ALA A 520 10.40 5.50 -41.59
CA ALA A 520 10.88 5.02 -40.32
C ALA A 520 11.98 5.95 -39.71
N GLY A 521 11.72 6.50 -38.50
CA GLY A 521 12.61 7.40 -37.79
C GLY A 521 12.81 8.79 -38.42
N ARG A 522 11.99 9.17 -39.42
CA ARG A 522 12.09 10.45 -40.14
C ARG A 522 10.79 11.24 -40.15
N GLY A 523 9.64 10.59 -40.30
CA GLY A 523 8.35 11.24 -40.36
C GLY A 523 7.38 10.51 -41.32
N VAL A 524 6.55 11.27 -42.02
CA VAL A 524 5.56 10.76 -42.96
C VAL A 524 5.60 11.55 -44.27
N ARG A 525 5.15 10.90 -45.35
CA ARG A 525 5.01 11.48 -46.70
C ARG A 525 3.61 11.16 -47.21
N GLY A 526 3.05 12.07 -48.00
CA GLY A 526 1.79 11.85 -48.69
C GLY A 526 1.57 12.87 -49.79
N GLU A 527 0.60 12.61 -50.65
CA GLU A 527 0.20 13.45 -51.77
C GLU A 527 -1.16 14.08 -51.47
N ILE A 528 -1.27 15.40 -51.60
CA ILE A 528 -2.51 16.16 -51.42
C ILE A 528 -2.71 17.04 -52.66
N ASN A 529 -3.83 16.88 -53.33
CA ASN A 529 -4.16 17.62 -54.59
C ASN A 529 -3.07 17.50 -55.65
N GLY A 530 -2.41 16.33 -55.79
CA GLY A 530 -1.36 16.08 -56.78
C GLY A 530 0.00 16.65 -56.42
N GLN A 531 0.19 17.20 -55.20
CA GLN A 531 1.44 17.71 -54.69
C GLN A 531 1.94 16.84 -53.52
N VAL A 532 3.21 16.47 -53.56
CA VAL A 532 3.86 15.66 -52.53
C VAL A 532 4.34 16.54 -51.38
N TYR A 533 3.96 16.16 -50.15
CA TYR A 533 4.37 16.79 -48.91
C TYR A 533 5.07 15.80 -48.00
N HIS A 534 5.97 16.30 -47.21
CA HIS A 534 6.63 15.56 -46.15
C HIS A 534 6.37 16.25 -44.81
N LEU A 535 6.06 15.49 -43.79
CA LEU A 535 5.98 15.97 -42.40
C LEU A 535 7.00 15.18 -41.59
N GLY A 536 8.14 15.79 -41.23
CA GLY A 536 9.25 15.05 -40.62
C GLY A 536 10.16 15.87 -39.75
N ASN A 537 11.09 15.15 -39.08
CA ASN A 537 12.05 15.72 -38.14
C ASN A 537 13.25 16.39 -38.87
N HIS A 538 14.13 17.02 -38.12
CA HIS A 538 15.34 17.69 -38.59
C HIS A 538 16.17 16.80 -39.52
N ARG A 539 16.35 15.52 -39.18
CA ARG A 539 17.10 14.56 -39.99
C ARG A 539 16.55 14.39 -41.42
N LEU A 540 15.23 14.40 -41.59
CA LEU A 540 14.60 14.33 -42.92
C LEU A 540 14.94 15.57 -43.74
N VAL A 541 14.94 16.75 -43.12
CA VAL A 541 15.30 18.02 -43.78
C VAL A 541 16.75 18.05 -44.26
N GLU A 542 17.67 17.51 -43.48
CA GLU A 542 19.08 17.34 -43.84
C GLU A 542 19.23 16.35 -44.99
N GLU A 543 18.58 15.18 -44.94
CA GLU A 543 18.62 14.19 -46.03
C GLU A 543 18.10 14.73 -47.37
N LEU A 544 17.10 15.62 -47.31
CA LEU A 544 16.56 16.29 -48.48
C LEU A 544 17.41 17.51 -48.95
N ASN A 545 18.48 17.84 -48.22
CA ASN A 545 19.32 19.02 -48.47
C ASN A 545 18.55 20.35 -48.44
N LEU A 546 17.51 20.45 -47.58
CA LEU A 546 16.67 21.65 -47.45
C LEU A 546 16.95 22.45 -46.16
N CYS A 547 17.97 22.08 -45.40
CA CYS A 547 18.36 22.78 -44.16
C CYS A 547 19.20 24.01 -44.51
N SER A 548 18.72 25.18 -44.08
CA SER A 548 19.49 26.43 -44.20
C SER A 548 20.02 26.82 -42.81
N PRO A 549 21.16 27.55 -42.67
CA PRO A 549 21.67 27.99 -41.37
C PRO A 549 20.63 28.77 -40.53
N ALA A 550 19.78 29.57 -41.16
CA ALA A 550 18.72 30.32 -40.51
C ALA A 550 17.56 29.41 -40.00
N LEU A 551 17.30 28.28 -40.68
CA LEU A 551 16.38 27.28 -40.22
C LEU A 551 16.96 26.49 -39.07
N GLU A 552 18.22 26.08 -39.16
CA GLU A 552 18.94 25.34 -38.14
C GLU A 552 18.99 26.09 -36.80
N GLU A 553 19.24 27.42 -36.84
CA GLU A 553 19.19 28.27 -35.64
C GLU A 553 17.78 28.24 -34.94
N LYS A 554 16.70 28.28 -35.75
CA LYS A 554 15.34 28.20 -35.20
C LYS A 554 15.02 26.83 -34.63
N LEU A 555 15.43 25.75 -35.27
CA LEU A 555 15.28 24.38 -34.81
C LEU A 555 16.00 24.19 -33.48
N PHE A 556 17.28 24.57 -33.46
CA PHE A 556 18.11 24.45 -32.26
C PHE A 556 17.58 25.26 -31.07
N ALA A 557 17.02 26.45 -31.32
CA ALA A 557 16.43 27.29 -30.29
C ALA A 557 15.20 26.61 -29.62
N LEU A 558 14.39 25.88 -30.37
CA LEU A 558 13.23 25.14 -29.87
C LEU A 558 13.64 23.80 -29.22
N GLU A 559 14.56 23.07 -29.83
CA GLU A 559 15.09 21.82 -29.28
C GLU A 559 15.80 22.06 -27.94
N LYS A 560 16.53 23.19 -27.80
CA LYS A 560 17.13 23.61 -26.54
C LYS A 560 16.11 23.90 -25.42
N GLN A 561 14.85 24.19 -25.80
CA GLN A 561 13.72 24.31 -24.86
C GLN A 561 13.06 22.94 -24.54
N GLY A 562 13.62 21.85 -25.03
CA GLY A 562 13.07 20.51 -24.81
C GLY A 562 11.88 20.15 -25.69
N LYS A 563 11.68 20.84 -26.81
CA LYS A 563 10.57 20.59 -27.74
C LYS A 563 11.02 19.68 -28.87
N SER A 564 10.15 18.78 -29.29
CA SER A 564 10.32 18.01 -30.54
C SER A 564 9.84 18.84 -31.70
N VAL A 565 10.69 19.04 -32.70
CA VAL A 565 10.38 19.88 -33.84
C VAL A 565 10.08 19.04 -35.08
N VAL A 566 9.00 19.36 -35.75
CA VAL A 566 8.54 18.72 -37.01
C VAL A 566 8.32 19.78 -38.05
N LEU A 567 8.79 19.53 -39.26
CA LEU A 567 8.64 20.44 -40.39
C LEU A 567 7.71 19.88 -41.46
N LEU A 568 6.87 20.73 -41.98
CA LEU A 568 6.13 20.48 -43.21
C LEU A 568 6.96 20.99 -44.39
N LEU A 569 7.22 20.12 -45.36
CA LEU A 569 8.04 20.37 -46.53
C LEU A 569 7.29 20.02 -47.78
N ASP A 570 7.55 20.77 -48.86
CA ASP A 570 7.22 20.40 -50.23
C ASP A 570 8.47 20.38 -51.12
N LYS A 571 8.29 20.33 -52.45
CA LYS A 571 9.40 20.36 -53.44
C LYS A 571 10.15 21.68 -53.44
N SER A 572 9.56 22.78 -52.99
CA SER A 572 10.18 24.12 -52.96
C SER A 572 10.95 24.40 -51.71
N GLY A 573 10.71 23.67 -50.63
CA GLY A 573 11.40 23.80 -49.34
C GLY A 573 10.47 23.66 -48.12
N PRO A 574 10.97 24.09 -46.93
CA PRO A 574 10.21 24.07 -45.70
C PRO A 574 9.12 25.14 -45.68
N LEU A 575 7.85 24.71 -45.53
CA LEU A 575 6.67 25.57 -45.50
C LEU A 575 6.33 26.05 -44.09
N ALA A 576 6.43 25.16 -43.11
CA ALA A 576 6.06 25.48 -41.73
C ALA A 576 6.81 24.57 -40.76
N LEU A 577 6.92 25.05 -39.52
CA LEU A 577 7.53 24.37 -38.39
C LEU A 577 6.47 24.23 -37.28
N PHE A 578 6.39 23.05 -36.72
CA PHE A 578 5.54 22.69 -35.58
C PHE A 578 6.43 22.21 -34.43
N ALA A 579 6.29 22.81 -33.26
CA ALA A 579 6.95 22.30 -32.07
C ALA A 579 5.93 21.59 -31.17
N VAL A 580 6.33 20.43 -30.69
CA VAL A 580 5.52 19.58 -29.83
C VAL A 580 6.30 19.31 -28.55
N ALA A 581 5.65 19.46 -27.42
CA ALA A 581 6.26 19.17 -26.11
C ALA A 581 5.28 18.47 -25.20
N ASP A 582 5.83 17.63 -24.33
CA ASP A 582 5.10 17.10 -23.18
C ASP A 582 5.17 18.14 -22.06
N THR A 583 4.04 18.74 -21.74
CA THR A 583 3.94 19.88 -20.84
C THR A 583 4.01 19.44 -19.37
N VAL A 584 4.67 20.26 -18.56
CA VAL A 584 4.78 20.05 -17.11
C VAL A 584 3.41 20.24 -16.45
N LYS A 585 3.03 19.32 -15.55
CA LYS A 585 1.84 19.45 -14.71
C LYS A 585 2.03 20.64 -13.74
N GLU A 586 1.00 21.45 -13.56
CA GLU A 586 1.05 22.59 -12.64
C GLU A 586 1.29 22.13 -11.19
N SER A 587 0.67 21.01 -10.81
CA SER A 587 0.85 20.36 -9.52
C SER A 587 2.29 19.89 -9.24
N SER A 588 3.11 19.63 -10.28
CA SER A 588 4.49 19.15 -10.12
C SER A 588 5.39 20.20 -9.47
N ARG A 589 5.28 21.46 -9.86
CA ARG A 589 6.06 22.55 -9.25
C ARG A 589 5.74 22.71 -7.76
N GLU A 590 4.45 22.70 -7.42
CA GLU A 590 4.00 22.77 -6.02
C GLU A 590 4.49 21.57 -5.21
N ALA A 591 4.43 20.36 -5.79
CA ALA A 591 4.90 19.15 -5.14
C ALA A 591 6.41 19.20 -4.83
N ILE A 592 7.23 19.63 -5.80
CA ILE A 592 8.69 19.77 -5.62
C ILE A 592 9.00 20.80 -4.52
N GLN A 593 8.30 21.95 -4.51
CA GLN A 593 8.47 22.94 -3.45
C GLN A 593 8.13 22.34 -2.06
N GLN A 594 7.02 21.60 -1.95
CA GLN A 594 6.64 20.96 -0.67
C GLN A 594 7.64 19.88 -0.25
N LEU A 595 8.27 19.15 -1.19
CA LEU A 595 9.33 18.18 -0.90
C LEU A 595 10.58 18.88 -0.37
N TYR A 596 10.96 19.99 -0.97
CA TYR A 596 12.06 20.83 -0.50
C TYR A 596 11.83 21.33 0.94
N GLU A 597 10.61 21.81 1.28
CA GLU A 597 10.22 22.20 2.64
C GLU A 597 10.32 21.03 3.64
N LEU A 598 10.13 19.80 3.18
CA LEU A 598 10.30 18.59 3.98
C LEU A 598 11.76 18.13 4.10
N GLY A 599 12.70 18.82 3.43
CA GLY A 599 14.12 18.49 3.43
C GLY A 599 14.48 17.30 2.54
N ILE A 600 13.67 17.01 1.51
CA ILE A 600 13.88 15.91 0.58
C ILE A 600 14.49 16.48 -0.70
N LYS A 601 15.62 15.91 -1.12
CA LYS A 601 16.27 16.22 -2.38
C LYS A 601 15.60 15.48 -3.52
N THR A 602 15.58 16.09 -4.70
CA THR A 602 14.91 15.59 -5.88
C THR A 602 15.88 15.32 -7.02
N LEU A 603 15.73 14.18 -7.70
CA LEU A 603 16.52 13.78 -8.84
C LEU A 603 15.60 13.34 -9.98
N MET A 604 15.63 14.02 -11.12
CA MET A 604 14.90 13.56 -12.31
C MET A 604 15.75 12.56 -13.11
N LEU A 605 15.12 11.46 -13.52
CA LEU A 605 15.70 10.39 -14.34
C LEU A 605 14.88 10.25 -15.62
N THR A 606 15.44 10.48 -16.79
CA THR A 606 14.72 10.40 -18.06
C THR A 606 15.56 9.81 -19.18
N GLY A 607 14.90 9.16 -20.15
CA GLY A 607 15.51 8.75 -21.41
C GLY A 607 15.67 9.89 -22.42
N ASP A 608 15.10 11.07 -22.17
CA ASP A 608 15.30 12.24 -23.02
C ASP A 608 16.73 12.76 -22.90
N ASN A 609 17.12 13.59 -23.87
CA ASN A 609 18.46 14.19 -23.87
C ASN A 609 18.69 15.06 -22.61
N VAL A 610 19.96 15.22 -22.24
CA VAL A 610 20.40 15.95 -21.02
C VAL A 610 19.90 17.40 -21.01
N HIS A 611 19.83 18.09 -22.16
CA HIS A 611 19.39 19.49 -22.22
C HIS A 611 17.91 19.63 -21.90
N THR A 612 17.07 18.76 -22.46
CA THR A 612 15.63 18.67 -22.12
C THR A 612 15.44 18.39 -20.64
N ALA A 613 16.19 17.42 -20.09
CA ALA A 613 16.14 17.07 -18.68
C ALA A 613 16.46 18.29 -17.79
N GLN A 614 17.53 19.00 -18.08
CA GLN A 614 17.94 20.20 -17.34
C GLN A 614 16.92 21.34 -17.44
N ALA A 615 16.36 21.57 -18.64
CA ALA A 615 15.36 22.61 -18.85
C ALA A 615 14.08 22.37 -18.03
N ILE A 616 13.56 21.14 -18.02
CA ILE A 616 12.39 20.75 -17.22
C ILE A 616 12.71 20.81 -15.73
N ALA A 617 13.86 20.30 -15.29
CA ALA A 617 14.27 20.36 -13.88
C ALA A 617 14.33 21.81 -13.37
N ALA A 618 14.91 22.72 -14.16
CA ALA A 618 14.97 24.15 -13.83
C ALA A 618 13.55 24.78 -13.77
N GLN A 619 12.64 24.36 -14.65
CA GLN A 619 11.27 24.87 -14.70
C GLN A 619 10.46 24.51 -13.45
N VAL A 620 10.67 23.30 -12.88
CA VAL A 620 9.91 22.80 -11.70
C VAL A 620 10.69 22.94 -10.39
N GLY A 621 11.98 23.25 -10.44
CA GLY A 621 12.82 23.42 -9.24
C GLY A 621 13.40 22.11 -8.70
N ILE A 622 13.67 21.12 -9.56
CA ILE A 622 14.33 19.85 -9.20
C ILE A 622 15.83 20.08 -9.02
N ASP A 623 16.44 19.49 -7.97
CA ASP A 623 17.85 19.71 -7.59
C ASP A 623 18.83 19.17 -8.62
N GLU A 624 18.59 17.93 -9.13
CA GLU A 624 19.47 17.24 -10.07
C GLU A 624 18.65 16.61 -11.20
N ALA A 625 19.20 16.56 -12.43
CA ALA A 625 18.59 15.89 -13.57
C ALA A 625 19.63 15.08 -14.36
N LYS A 626 19.24 13.87 -14.76
CA LYS A 626 20.03 12.99 -15.63
C LYS A 626 19.18 12.60 -16.84
N GLY A 627 19.69 12.86 -18.02
CA GLY A 627 19.12 12.48 -19.30
C GLY A 627 19.87 11.32 -19.96
N ASP A 628 19.39 10.91 -21.15
CA ASP A 628 19.94 9.82 -21.98
C ASP A 628 20.05 8.47 -21.24
N LEU A 629 19.13 8.18 -20.30
CA LEU A 629 19.16 7.00 -19.46
C LEU A 629 18.35 5.84 -20.05
N LEU A 630 18.96 4.66 -20.07
CA LEU A 630 18.24 3.39 -20.25
C LEU A 630 17.63 2.95 -18.91
N PRO A 631 16.66 2.01 -18.91
CA PRO A 631 16.07 1.48 -17.67
C PRO A 631 17.11 0.94 -16.67
N THR A 632 18.19 0.33 -17.15
CA THR A 632 19.32 -0.16 -16.35
C THR A 632 20.09 0.98 -15.68
N ASP A 633 20.20 2.13 -16.35
CA ASP A 633 20.93 3.28 -15.84
C ASP A 633 20.14 4.00 -14.73
N LYS A 634 18.80 4.00 -14.83
CA LYS A 634 17.92 4.46 -13.75
C LYS A 634 18.13 3.65 -12.47
N LEU A 635 18.23 2.32 -12.60
CA LEU A 635 18.53 1.42 -11.48
C LEU A 635 19.89 1.74 -10.85
N GLN A 636 20.95 1.91 -11.67
CA GLN A 636 22.28 2.26 -11.20
C GLN A 636 22.32 3.62 -10.51
N ALA A 637 21.52 4.58 -10.95
CA ALA A 637 21.41 5.89 -10.31
C ALA A 637 20.86 5.77 -8.87
N ILE A 638 19.86 4.89 -8.65
CA ILE A 638 19.33 4.59 -7.31
C ILE A 638 20.39 3.89 -6.45
N ASP A 639 21.09 2.88 -6.99
CA ASP A 639 22.15 2.17 -6.27
C ASP A 639 23.29 3.11 -5.88
N ALA A 640 23.64 4.07 -6.72
CA ALA A 640 24.64 5.09 -6.42
C ALA A 640 24.24 6.02 -5.26
N LEU A 641 22.95 6.33 -5.11
CA LEU A 641 22.42 7.07 -3.96
C LEU A 641 22.45 6.22 -2.68
N TYR A 642 22.08 4.93 -2.76
CA TYR A 642 22.24 4.00 -1.64
C TYR A 642 23.68 3.85 -1.17
N ALA A 643 24.63 3.76 -2.10
CA ALA A 643 26.06 3.70 -1.77
C ALA A 643 26.57 4.93 -1.01
N ARG A 644 25.86 6.07 -1.14
CA ARG A 644 26.12 7.31 -0.39
C ARG A 644 25.38 7.37 0.95
N GLY A 645 24.57 6.36 1.28
CA GLY A 645 23.83 6.27 2.54
C GLY A 645 22.46 6.95 2.53
N HIS A 646 21.89 7.26 1.35
CA HIS A 646 20.57 7.88 1.23
C HIS A 646 19.44 6.87 1.23
N ASN A 647 18.27 7.25 1.78
CA ASN A 647 17.03 6.52 1.65
C ASN A 647 16.23 7.07 0.48
N VAL A 648 16.12 6.29 -0.58
CA VAL A 648 15.63 6.76 -1.88
C VAL A 648 14.22 6.27 -2.15
N GLY A 649 13.30 7.20 -2.45
CA GLY A 649 12.04 6.89 -3.11
C GLY A 649 12.16 7.01 -4.62
N MET A 650 11.41 6.21 -5.38
CA MET A 650 11.31 6.31 -6.85
C MET A 650 9.85 6.51 -7.27
N VAL A 651 9.62 7.43 -8.19
CA VAL A 651 8.29 7.70 -8.79
C VAL A 651 8.34 7.40 -10.28
N GLY A 652 7.38 6.62 -10.77
CA GLY A 652 7.26 6.31 -12.19
C GLY A 652 5.84 5.88 -12.57
N ASP A 653 5.56 5.81 -13.87
CA ASP A 653 4.23 5.47 -14.41
C ASP A 653 4.24 4.21 -15.31
N GLY A 654 5.41 3.75 -15.74
CA GLY A 654 5.57 2.77 -16.79
C GLY A 654 6.26 1.47 -16.39
N ILE A 655 6.18 0.49 -17.31
CA ILE A 655 6.88 -0.80 -17.23
C ILE A 655 8.40 -0.58 -17.18
N ASN A 656 8.90 0.44 -17.86
CA ASN A 656 10.32 0.76 -17.92
C ASN A 656 10.91 1.13 -16.56
N ASP A 657 10.09 1.64 -15.65
CA ASP A 657 10.48 2.06 -14.31
C ASP A 657 10.33 0.96 -13.26
N ALA A 658 9.66 -0.15 -13.59
CA ALA A 658 9.39 -1.24 -12.66
C ALA A 658 10.65 -1.77 -11.93
N PRO A 659 11.81 -1.97 -12.59
CA PRO A 659 13.02 -2.37 -11.89
C PRO A 659 13.53 -1.33 -10.89
N ALA A 660 13.42 -0.04 -11.23
CA ALA A 660 13.82 1.08 -10.37
C ALA A 660 12.85 1.28 -9.21
N LEU A 661 11.53 1.13 -9.46
CA LEU A 661 10.48 1.14 -8.43
C LEU A 661 10.68 0.03 -7.41
N ALA A 662 10.93 -1.21 -7.87
CA ALA A 662 11.16 -2.36 -7.00
C ALA A 662 12.46 -2.25 -6.19
N ARG A 663 13.45 -1.51 -6.69
CA ARG A 663 14.76 -1.34 -6.04
C ARG A 663 14.75 -0.25 -4.98
N ALA A 664 13.91 0.76 -5.14
CA ALA A 664 13.79 1.88 -4.20
C ALA A 664 13.36 1.41 -2.80
N GLU A 665 13.67 2.19 -1.75
CA GLU A 665 13.14 1.95 -0.38
C GLU A 665 11.60 2.03 -0.38
N ILE A 666 11.05 2.95 -1.19
CA ILE A 666 9.62 3.06 -1.47
C ILE A 666 9.44 3.43 -2.94
N GLY A 667 8.80 2.54 -3.70
CA GLY A 667 8.35 2.80 -5.05
C GLY A 667 6.96 3.44 -5.06
N PHE A 668 6.79 4.55 -5.80
CA PHE A 668 5.53 5.26 -5.99
C PHE A 668 5.08 5.12 -7.44
N ALA A 669 3.89 4.57 -7.68
CA ALA A 669 3.29 4.50 -9.01
C ALA A 669 2.23 5.59 -9.19
N MET A 670 2.23 6.20 -10.40
CA MET A 670 1.16 7.06 -10.88
C MET A 670 0.05 6.16 -11.42
N ALA A 671 -1.09 6.04 -10.71
CA ALA A 671 -2.05 4.95 -10.94
C ALA A 671 -3.13 5.28 -11.97
N ALA A 672 -3.43 6.56 -12.25
CA ALA A 672 -4.45 6.93 -13.23
C ALA A 672 -3.93 6.83 -14.69
N ALA A 673 -2.64 7.10 -14.92
CA ALA A 673 -1.97 6.98 -16.22
C ALA A 673 -1.07 5.74 -16.30
N GLY A 674 -0.66 5.17 -15.15
CA GLY A 674 0.31 4.08 -15.05
C GLY A 674 -0.22 2.74 -15.55
N THR A 675 0.72 1.87 -15.91
CA THR A 675 0.43 0.49 -16.29
C THR A 675 0.11 -0.37 -15.07
N ASP A 676 -0.69 -1.42 -15.24
CA ASP A 676 -0.99 -2.37 -14.18
C ASP A 676 0.30 -2.95 -13.57
N THR A 677 1.34 -3.16 -14.37
CA THR A 677 2.65 -3.62 -13.92
C THR A 677 3.35 -2.63 -12.97
N ALA A 678 3.28 -1.31 -13.25
CA ALA A 678 3.86 -0.30 -12.36
C ALA A 678 3.10 -0.26 -11.03
N ILE A 679 1.76 -0.32 -11.09
CA ILE A 679 0.92 -0.37 -9.88
C ILE A 679 1.22 -1.63 -9.07
N GLU A 680 1.40 -2.80 -9.72
CA GLU A 680 1.72 -4.05 -9.03
C GLU A 680 3.11 -4.05 -8.39
N THR A 681 4.07 -3.39 -9.01
CA THR A 681 5.46 -3.36 -8.54
C THR A 681 5.69 -2.34 -7.43
N ALA A 682 5.03 -1.18 -7.49
CA ALA A 682 5.21 -0.11 -6.53
C ALA A 682 4.63 -0.42 -5.14
N ASP A 683 5.19 0.17 -4.11
CA ASP A 683 4.77 0.04 -2.71
C ASP A 683 3.64 1.00 -2.34
N VAL A 684 3.56 2.12 -3.06
CA VAL A 684 2.55 3.18 -2.90
C VAL A 684 2.03 3.56 -4.28
N ALA A 685 0.70 3.59 -4.46
CA ALA A 685 0.06 4.05 -5.69
C ALA A 685 -0.73 5.34 -5.44
N LEU A 686 -0.59 6.31 -6.35
CA LEU A 686 -1.27 7.61 -6.34
C LEU A 686 -2.42 7.56 -7.33
N MET A 687 -3.67 7.66 -6.86
CA MET A 687 -4.86 7.30 -7.65
C MET A 687 -5.27 8.34 -8.71
N ASP A 688 -4.77 9.58 -8.62
CA ASP A 688 -5.12 10.70 -9.52
C ASP A 688 -3.92 11.32 -10.23
N ASP A 689 -2.75 10.67 -10.19
CA ASP A 689 -1.49 11.15 -10.79
C ASP A 689 -1.03 12.54 -10.31
N ASP A 690 -1.43 12.92 -9.09
CA ASP A 690 -1.00 14.16 -8.46
C ASP A 690 0.23 13.95 -7.56
N LEU A 691 1.36 14.52 -7.96
CA LEU A 691 2.61 14.46 -7.19
C LEU A 691 2.53 15.07 -5.79
N ARG A 692 1.58 16.00 -5.52
CA ARG A 692 1.36 16.61 -4.17
C ARG A 692 0.98 15.58 -3.12
N LYS A 693 0.56 14.40 -3.53
CA LYS A 693 0.26 13.29 -2.62
C LYS A 693 1.50 12.66 -1.99
N ILE A 694 2.68 12.78 -2.62
CA ILE A 694 3.93 12.29 -2.05
C ILE A 694 4.34 13.08 -0.81
N PRO A 695 4.45 14.44 -0.83
CA PRO A 695 4.63 15.21 0.40
C PRO A 695 3.55 14.93 1.45
N THR A 696 2.30 14.72 1.03
CA THR A 696 1.19 14.37 1.94
C THR A 696 1.41 13.02 2.60
N PHE A 697 1.84 12.00 1.84
CA PHE A 697 2.24 10.69 2.37
C PHE A 697 3.38 10.79 3.37
N ILE A 698 4.41 11.56 3.07
CA ILE A 698 5.58 11.74 3.95
C ILE A 698 5.19 12.43 5.26
N ARG A 699 4.31 13.45 5.21
CA ARG A 699 3.75 14.09 6.42
C ARG A 699 2.94 13.10 7.25
N LEU A 700 2.12 12.26 6.60
CA LEU A 700 1.33 11.23 7.28
C LEU A 700 2.24 10.16 7.91
N SER A 701 3.29 9.74 7.21
CA SER A 701 4.31 8.82 7.72
C SER A 701 5.01 9.39 8.97
N ARG A 702 5.45 10.66 8.93
CA ARG A 702 6.05 11.36 10.09
C ARG A 702 5.10 11.40 11.28
N GLN A 703 3.83 11.69 11.05
CA GLN A 703 2.80 11.73 12.09
C GLN A 703 2.55 10.34 12.69
N THR A 704 2.46 9.31 11.84
CA THR A 704 2.29 7.91 12.27
C THR A 704 3.45 7.46 13.14
N SER A 705 4.69 7.70 12.71
CA SER A 705 5.89 7.39 13.48
C SER A 705 5.95 8.17 14.81
N SER A 706 5.57 9.45 14.81
CA SER A 706 5.52 10.27 16.02
C SER A 706 4.50 9.73 17.04
N ILE A 707 3.30 9.38 16.58
CA ILE A 707 2.24 8.80 17.44
C ILE A 707 2.68 7.45 17.99
N LEU A 708 3.32 6.59 17.18
CA LEU A 708 3.87 5.32 17.66
C LEU A 708 4.90 5.54 18.78
N LYS A 709 5.84 6.46 18.58
CA LYS A 709 6.84 6.81 19.60
C LYS A 709 6.20 7.37 20.88
N GLN A 710 5.20 8.25 20.76
CA GLN A 710 4.45 8.79 21.91
C GLN A 710 3.75 7.68 22.68
N ASN A 711 3.09 6.77 21.98
CA ASN A 711 2.34 5.67 22.59
C ASN A 711 3.28 4.70 23.32
N ILE A 712 4.42 4.35 22.69
CA ILE A 712 5.43 3.49 23.33
C ILE A 712 6.00 4.15 24.57
N ALA A 713 6.39 5.43 24.48
CA ALA A 713 6.95 6.16 25.61
C ALA A 713 5.94 6.27 26.76
N LEU A 714 4.67 6.62 26.47
CA LEU A 714 3.60 6.72 27.47
C LEU A 714 3.37 5.37 28.17
N ALA A 715 3.28 4.28 27.40
CA ALA A 715 3.09 2.94 27.94
C ALA A 715 4.25 2.53 28.87
N LEU A 716 5.49 2.78 28.47
CA LEU A 716 6.68 2.42 29.24
C LEU A 716 6.82 3.26 30.51
N VAL A 717 6.58 4.58 30.44
CA VAL A 717 6.68 5.49 31.61
C VAL A 717 5.65 5.12 32.67
N ILE A 718 4.39 4.92 32.28
CA ILE A 718 3.34 4.56 33.26
C ILE A 718 3.64 3.18 33.87
N LYS A 719 4.11 2.21 33.08
CA LYS A 719 4.54 0.91 33.60
C LYS A 719 5.69 1.01 34.60
N ALA A 720 6.70 1.82 34.30
CA ALA A 720 7.83 2.05 35.22
C ALA A 720 7.36 2.65 36.56
N ILE A 721 6.44 3.60 36.52
CA ILE A 721 5.85 4.20 37.74
C ILE A 721 5.11 3.15 38.53
N PHE A 722 4.20 2.38 37.90
CA PHE A 722 3.42 1.35 38.62
C PHE A 722 4.29 0.19 39.11
N LEU A 723 5.36 -0.16 38.40
CA LEU A 723 6.35 -1.12 38.88
C LEU A 723 7.02 -0.63 40.16
N GLY A 724 7.43 0.64 40.24
CA GLY A 724 7.98 1.27 41.44
C GLY A 724 6.98 1.25 42.60
N VAL A 725 5.71 1.58 42.36
CA VAL A 725 4.63 1.54 43.38
C VAL A 725 4.38 0.12 43.86
N THR A 726 4.48 -0.88 42.96
CA THR A 726 4.35 -2.31 43.31
C THR A 726 5.50 -2.77 44.23
N PHE A 727 6.75 -2.42 43.94
CA PHE A 727 7.88 -2.73 44.81
C PHE A 727 7.80 -2.02 46.17
N ALA A 728 7.26 -0.80 46.20
CA ALA A 728 6.97 -0.09 47.46
C ALA A 728 5.86 -0.75 48.29
N GLY A 729 5.13 -1.74 47.74
CA GLY A 729 4.04 -2.45 48.42
C GLY A 729 2.74 -1.67 48.55
N ILE A 730 2.57 -0.59 47.79
CA ILE A 730 1.39 0.29 47.82
C ILE A 730 0.35 -0.12 46.76
N ALA A 731 0.78 -0.74 45.65
CA ALA A 731 -0.08 -1.12 44.54
C ALA A 731 -1.04 -2.26 44.90
N THR A 732 -2.32 -2.10 44.58
CA THR A 732 -3.31 -3.16 44.60
C THR A 732 -3.52 -3.72 43.18
N MET A 733 -4.07 -4.95 43.08
CA MET A 733 -4.30 -5.59 41.78
C MET A 733 -5.26 -4.78 40.90
N TRP A 734 -6.34 -4.24 41.46
CA TRP A 734 -7.28 -3.46 40.68
C TRP A 734 -6.71 -2.12 40.21
N MET A 735 -5.84 -1.46 41.02
CA MET A 735 -5.09 -0.28 40.60
C MET A 735 -4.20 -0.57 39.42
N ALA A 736 -3.53 -1.72 39.43
CA ALA A 736 -2.68 -2.18 38.33
C ALA A 736 -3.45 -2.35 37.02
N VAL A 737 -4.60 -3.03 37.07
CA VAL A 737 -5.44 -3.24 35.88
C VAL A 737 -6.04 -1.92 35.41
N PHE A 738 -6.53 -1.06 36.32
CA PHE A 738 -7.11 0.23 35.97
C PHE A 738 -6.10 1.15 35.26
N ALA A 739 -4.84 1.14 35.73
CA ALA A 739 -3.76 1.88 35.09
C ALA A 739 -3.44 1.34 33.71
N ASP A 740 -3.33 0.02 33.53
CA ASP A 740 -3.05 -0.61 32.24
C ASP A 740 -4.16 -0.36 31.23
N MET A 741 -5.43 -0.45 31.67
CA MET A 741 -6.60 -0.07 30.85
C MET A 741 -6.59 1.41 30.45
N GLY A 742 -6.31 2.30 31.41
CA GLY A 742 -6.23 3.74 31.15
C GLY A 742 -5.20 4.07 30.08
N VAL A 743 -4.02 3.47 30.19
CA VAL A 743 -2.97 3.62 29.18
C VAL A 743 -3.39 3.04 27.84
N SER A 744 -3.98 1.84 27.82
CA SER A 744 -4.48 1.19 26.59
C SER A 744 -5.50 2.08 25.87
N LEU A 745 -6.44 2.68 26.59
CA LEU A 745 -7.38 3.64 26.04
C LEU A 745 -6.69 4.89 25.47
N LEU A 746 -5.77 5.47 26.23
CA LEU A 746 -5.05 6.67 25.79
C LEU A 746 -4.26 6.44 24.50
N VAL A 747 -3.53 5.31 24.40
CA VAL A 747 -2.74 5.01 23.19
C VAL A 747 -3.63 4.69 21.99
N VAL A 748 -4.77 4.03 22.21
CA VAL A 748 -5.78 3.77 21.16
C VAL A 748 -6.38 5.08 20.65
N PHE A 749 -6.85 5.95 21.54
CA PHE A 749 -7.40 7.25 21.13
C PHE A 749 -6.36 8.12 20.44
N ASN A 750 -5.11 8.09 20.88
CA ASN A 750 -4.01 8.79 20.23
C ASN A 750 -3.77 8.24 18.81
N GLY A 751 -3.81 6.91 18.60
CA GLY A 751 -3.72 6.28 17.28
C GLY A 751 -4.88 6.66 16.35
N LEU A 752 -6.12 6.64 16.85
CA LEU A 752 -7.32 7.00 16.11
C LEU A 752 -7.36 8.48 15.66
N ARG A 753 -6.51 9.36 16.23
CA ARG A 753 -6.37 10.75 15.75
C ARG A 753 -5.96 10.84 14.28
N LEU A 754 -5.26 9.84 13.76
CA LEU A 754 -4.89 9.79 12.34
C LEU A 754 -6.10 9.74 11.41
N LEU A 755 -7.21 9.13 11.84
CA LEU A 755 -8.45 9.07 11.05
C LEU A 755 -9.14 10.43 10.85
N ARG A 756 -8.80 11.44 11.66
CA ARG A 756 -9.40 12.79 11.59
C ARG A 756 -8.58 13.77 10.76
N LYS A 757 -7.44 13.33 10.26
CA LYS A 757 -6.49 14.11 9.46
C LYS A 757 -6.47 13.64 8.01
#